data_2c27bff9e5fe768acd2b17ec53ddadbf
#
_entry.id   2c27bff9e5fe768acd2b17ec53ddadbf
#
_cell.length_a   1.000
_cell.length_b   1.000
_cell.length_c   1.000
_cell.angle_alpha   90.00
_cell.angle_beta   90.00
_cell.angle_gamma   90.00
#
_symmetry.space_group_name_H-M   'P 1'
#
loop_
_entity.id
_entity.type
_entity.pdbx_description
1 polymer ?
#
loop_
_entity_poly.entity_id
_entity_poly.type
_entity_poly.pdbx_seq_one_letter_code
_entity_poly.pdbx_strand_id
1 'polypeptide(L)'
;MLKEMPKVELHVHLDGSVLPSTASEYLNVDIKEIERDMKVPSNCKDLNEYLKRFEIPAMVMQEKNRLERIAYELTVDMKNENVIYAEVRFAPLKHLNNGLNPYQVVEAVYMGLNRLGLKTNLILCMMRGDSIEDNKLVIDVAKHYLNRGVCAVDLAGAEAIYKTSDYEELFAYAKKLGVPFTIHAGEADGYDSIKAAITFGATRLGHGVKIIEHEDLIKEVIEKDIHFEVCPTSNVQTKVCDKFKNHPIKKMYDLGISLSVNTDNRTVSNTTLTHEYTLLRDNFNFTYDDFVKMNIEAIKHSFLSDSEKEKLINKYNSLRWNMEYKKIKEPAYNIHFIKTDKFKKIRIKINFKEELKKENIVIRNMLSLILLESSKKYPTKRLLDIECEELYNVGISSNTSISGNYHILSFQEVFLNELYTEKNMNELSFQFFLNLLLDPNIVDNMFTLDAFNNAKKCLEEDIMSFGDVPARLALSNLYKNMCPNTPLELVSCGYLEDLNNVTRESLYEYYKNMIKSNLIDIFVVGNFNDDEMLNIIKKNMTINTIKKQNLSHFIKQDKIRNRAQTVIDEKDLNQSIMIMGYKIKDLTEFERVYVLSIYNAILGGSPDSKLFKQIREKNSLCYSISSSYSGISNLQFISAGIDKDNFKKCVNLIKKEVKKMENGDFSEEQINQAKITYKASLREIEDTPSSMISIYEAHEYLNYDLIDKREENISKVTKEMIINTAKKIKLDTIYLLKGVENERN
;
A
#
# COMPACT_ATOMS: atom_id res chain seq x y z
N MET A 1 -7.25 15.21 -8.92
CA MET A 1 -7.15 14.33 -7.71
C MET A 1 -8.50 13.65 -7.37
N LEU A 2 -9.59 14.36 -6.95
CA LEU A 2 -10.87 13.67 -6.61
C LEU A 2 -11.57 13.03 -7.81
N LYS A 3 -11.38 13.53 -9.03
CA LYS A 3 -11.96 12.95 -10.24
C LYS A 3 -11.28 11.61 -10.60
N GLU A 4 -9.98 11.55 -10.47
CA GLU A 4 -9.14 10.38 -10.78
C GLU A 4 -9.18 9.31 -9.68
N MET A 5 -9.62 9.69 -8.47
CA MET A 5 -9.78 8.76 -7.35
C MET A 5 -10.72 7.62 -7.73
N PRO A 6 -10.36 6.35 -7.52
CA PRO A 6 -11.30 5.25 -7.67
C PRO A 6 -12.43 5.40 -6.64
N LYS A 7 -13.68 5.19 -7.07
CA LYS A 7 -14.89 5.39 -6.26
C LYS A 7 -15.78 4.17 -6.29
N VAL A 8 -16.56 4.01 -5.23
CA VAL A 8 -17.59 2.99 -5.08
C VAL A 8 -18.91 3.68 -4.80
N GLU A 9 -19.96 3.29 -5.51
CA GLU A 9 -21.29 3.89 -5.37
C GLU A 9 -22.33 2.81 -5.05
N LEU A 10 -22.90 2.83 -3.86
CA LEU A 10 -23.85 1.84 -3.39
C LEU A 10 -25.30 2.30 -3.46
N HIS A 11 -25.53 3.62 -3.72
CA HIS A 11 -26.86 4.22 -3.72
C HIS A 11 -27.01 5.22 -4.88
N VAL A 12 -27.42 4.70 -6.03
CA VAL A 12 -27.75 5.48 -7.21
C VAL A 12 -28.98 4.91 -7.89
N HIS A 13 -30.00 5.75 -8.10
CA HIS A 13 -31.23 5.39 -8.79
C HIS A 13 -31.09 5.58 -10.30
N LEU A 14 -31.44 4.55 -11.09
CA LEU A 14 -31.42 4.61 -12.54
C LEU A 14 -32.43 5.61 -13.09
N ASP A 15 -33.66 5.56 -12.56
CA ASP A 15 -34.76 6.45 -12.93
C ASP A 15 -34.50 7.92 -12.55
N GLY A 16 -33.76 8.18 -11.46
CA GLY A 16 -33.29 9.51 -11.09
C GLY A 16 -32.04 10.00 -11.83
N SER A 17 -31.48 9.17 -12.74
CA SER A 17 -30.21 9.42 -13.44
C SER A 17 -30.34 9.46 -14.96
N VAL A 18 -31.54 9.48 -15.50
CA VAL A 18 -31.80 9.60 -16.95
C VAL A 18 -31.23 10.90 -17.48
N LEU A 19 -30.44 10.86 -18.55
CA LEU A 19 -29.90 12.07 -19.16
C LEU A 19 -31.00 12.94 -19.78
N PRO A 20 -31.02 14.27 -19.51
CA PRO A 20 -31.97 15.17 -20.12
C PRO A 20 -31.96 15.14 -21.66
N SER A 21 -30.79 14.96 -22.27
CA SER A 21 -30.64 14.81 -23.74
C SER A 21 -31.37 13.58 -24.27
N THR A 22 -31.31 12.47 -23.57
CA THR A 22 -31.99 11.22 -23.94
C THR A 22 -33.49 11.33 -23.76
N ALA A 23 -33.96 11.96 -22.69
CA ALA A 23 -35.37 12.23 -22.48
C ALA A 23 -35.93 13.22 -23.55
N SER A 24 -35.18 14.27 -23.87
CA SER A 24 -35.51 15.24 -24.92
C SER A 24 -35.66 14.55 -26.30
N GLU A 25 -34.74 13.68 -26.65
CA GLU A 25 -34.78 12.89 -27.89
C GLU A 25 -36.01 11.97 -27.95
N TYR A 26 -36.34 11.26 -26.89
CA TYR A 26 -37.46 10.31 -26.87
C TYR A 26 -38.84 11.00 -26.83
N LEU A 27 -38.93 12.14 -26.17
CA LEU A 27 -40.17 12.88 -26.05
C LEU A 27 -40.38 13.94 -27.14
N ASN A 28 -39.31 14.24 -27.92
CA ASN A 28 -39.29 15.31 -28.91
C ASN A 28 -39.67 16.70 -28.33
N VAL A 29 -39.10 17.00 -27.14
CA VAL A 29 -39.28 18.23 -26.38
C VAL A 29 -37.96 18.97 -26.22
N ASP A 30 -37.97 20.29 -26.16
CA ASP A 30 -36.73 21.07 -25.99
C ASP A 30 -35.97 20.67 -24.73
N ILE A 31 -34.65 20.51 -24.84
CA ILE A 31 -33.81 20.03 -23.76
C ILE A 31 -33.85 20.92 -22.52
N LYS A 32 -34.01 22.23 -22.67
CA LYS A 32 -34.08 23.18 -21.53
C LYS A 32 -35.38 23.01 -20.75
N GLU A 33 -36.47 22.66 -21.43
CA GLU A 33 -37.73 22.33 -20.79
C GLU A 33 -37.64 21.04 -19.99
N ILE A 34 -37.06 20.01 -20.60
CA ILE A 34 -36.76 18.73 -19.95
C ILE A 34 -35.86 18.93 -18.73
N GLU A 35 -34.75 19.69 -18.84
CA GLU A 35 -33.85 19.96 -17.72
C GLU A 35 -34.57 20.67 -16.56
N ARG A 36 -35.41 21.66 -16.86
CA ARG A 36 -36.19 22.38 -15.83
C ARG A 36 -37.11 21.43 -15.08
N ASP A 37 -37.76 20.51 -15.78
CA ASP A 37 -38.78 19.64 -15.22
C ASP A 37 -38.22 18.38 -14.57
N MET A 38 -37.02 17.93 -14.97
CA MET A 38 -36.31 16.82 -14.34
C MET A 38 -35.42 17.18 -13.17
N LYS A 39 -34.87 18.41 -13.14
CA LYS A 39 -33.96 18.83 -12.06
C LYS A 39 -34.73 19.48 -10.91
N VAL A 40 -34.29 19.24 -9.68
CA VAL A 40 -34.86 19.83 -8.48
C VAL A 40 -34.58 21.32 -8.46
N PRO A 41 -35.59 22.17 -8.30
CA PRO A 41 -35.41 23.62 -8.19
C PRO A 41 -34.82 24.00 -6.82
N SER A 42 -34.08 25.11 -6.75
CA SER A 42 -33.43 25.58 -5.52
C SER A 42 -34.41 25.88 -4.36
N ASN A 43 -35.68 26.05 -4.66
CA ASN A 43 -36.77 26.35 -3.71
C ASN A 43 -37.62 25.10 -3.39
N CYS A 44 -37.18 23.89 -3.70
CA CYS A 44 -37.84 22.64 -3.35
C CYS A 44 -38.20 22.63 -1.86
N LYS A 45 -39.43 22.21 -1.52
CA LYS A 45 -39.95 22.32 -0.16
C LYS A 45 -39.79 21.05 0.68
N ASP A 46 -39.92 19.90 0.05
CA ASP A 46 -39.95 18.60 0.71
C ASP A 46 -39.70 17.45 -0.27
N LEU A 47 -39.62 16.22 0.26
CA LEU A 47 -39.46 15.00 -0.50
C LEU A 47 -40.58 14.77 -1.52
N ASN A 48 -41.82 15.17 -1.23
CA ASN A 48 -42.92 14.96 -2.17
C ASN A 48 -42.81 15.84 -3.42
N GLU A 49 -42.33 17.09 -3.28
CA GLU A 49 -42.00 17.94 -4.41
C GLU A 49 -40.79 17.42 -5.20
N TYR A 50 -39.82 16.86 -4.51
CA TYR A 50 -38.68 16.20 -5.12
C TYR A 50 -39.09 15.00 -5.99
N LEU A 51 -39.96 14.12 -5.49
CA LEU A 51 -40.45 12.95 -6.20
C LEU A 51 -41.23 13.24 -7.49
N LYS A 52 -41.78 14.42 -7.67
CA LYS A 52 -42.42 14.82 -8.93
C LYS A 52 -41.46 14.87 -10.11
N ARG A 53 -40.13 14.97 -9.87
CA ARG A 53 -39.11 15.01 -10.92
C ARG A 53 -38.90 13.66 -11.62
N PHE A 54 -39.51 12.60 -11.11
CA PHE A 54 -39.47 11.26 -11.70
C PHE A 54 -40.57 11.01 -12.77
N GLU A 55 -41.47 11.95 -12.99
CA GLU A 55 -42.55 11.76 -13.98
C GLU A 55 -42.00 11.60 -15.39
N ILE A 56 -41.04 12.44 -15.83
CA ILE A 56 -40.42 12.36 -17.15
C ILE A 56 -39.57 11.05 -17.28
N PRO A 57 -38.67 10.72 -16.36
CA PRO A 57 -37.99 9.42 -16.35
C PRO A 57 -38.95 8.22 -16.48
N ALA A 58 -40.02 8.20 -15.69
CA ALA A 58 -41.04 7.15 -15.77
C ALA A 58 -41.72 7.04 -17.14
N MET A 59 -41.93 8.18 -17.81
CA MET A 59 -42.54 8.19 -19.18
C MET A 59 -41.58 7.60 -20.24
N VAL A 60 -40.29 7.88 -20.16
CA VAL A 60 -39.34 7.43 -21.20
C VAL A 60 -38.85 5.99 -21.00
N MET A 61 -38.89 5.47 -19.77
CA MET A 61 -38.35 4.16 -19.41
C MET A 61 -39.39 3.02 -19.58
N GLN A 62 -40.16 2.99 -20.66
CA GLN A 62 -41.25 2.05 -20.87
C GLN A 62 -40.99 1.01 -22.00
N GLU A 63 -39.79 1.02 -22.62
CA GLU A 63 -39.41 0.15 -23.71
C GLU A 63 -38.06 -0.50 -23.46
N LYS A 64 -37.89 -1.78 -23.87
CA LYS A 64 -36.67 -2.56 -23.64
C LYS A 64 -35.41 -1.85 -24.12
N ASN A 65 -35.41 -1.31 -25.35
CA ASN A 65 -34.26 -0.60 -25.93
C ASN A 65 -33.92 0.71 -25.20
N ARG A 66 -34.92 1.43 -24.69
CA ARG A 66 -34.73 2.67 -23.91
C ARG A 66 -34.14 2.36 -22.54
N LEU A 67 -34.66 1.34 -21.85
CA LEU A 67 -34.11 0.87 -20.57
C LEU A 67 -32.66 0.46 -20.69
N GLU A 68 -32.32 -0.33 -21.74
CA GLU A 68 -30.93 -0.75 -22.01
C GLU A 68 -30.01 0.45 -22.28
N ARG A 69 -30.48 1.42 -23.12
CA ARG A 69 -29.69 2.64 -23.44
C ARG A 69 -29.46 3.50 -22.20
N ILE A 70 -30.49 3.78 -21.41
CA ILE A 70 -30.39 4.62 -20.21
C ILE A 70 -29.44 3.99 -19.19
N ALA A 71 -29.54 2.66 -18.99
CA ALA A 71 -28.64 1.94 -18.11
C ALA A 71 -27.17 1.99 -18.60
N TYR A 72 -26.95 1.87 -19.89
CA TYR A 72 -25.63 2.04 -20.50
C TYR A 72 -25.06 3.44 -20.31
N GLU A 73 -25.87 4.49 -20.54
CA GLU A 73 -25.47 5.89 -20.38
C GLU A 73 -25.06 6.20 -18.93
N LEU A 74 -25.78 5.65 -17.93
CA LEU A 74 -25.40 5.76 -16.53
C LEU A 74 -24.01 5.12 -16.27
N THR A 75 -23.70 3.96 -16.85
CA THR A 75 -22.38 3.35 -16.69
C THR A 75 -21.26 4.13 -17.36
N VAL A 76 -21.53 4.78 -18.50
CA VAL A 76 -20.58 5.71 -19.14
C VAL A 76 -20.27 6.88 -18.19
N ASP A 77 -21.29 7.44 -17.59
CA ASP A 77 -21.17 8.58 -16.68
C ASP A 77 -20.37 8.23 -15.42
N MET A 78 -20.69 7.10 -14.78
CA MET A 78 -19.95 6.58 -13.63
C MET A 78 -18.49 6.28 -13.96
N LYS A 79 -18.22 5.68 -15.13
CA LYS A 79 -16.86 5.35 -15.57
C LYS A 79 -16.01 6.60 -15.83
N ASN A 80 -16.61 7.69 -16.35
CA ASN A 80 -15.94 8.97 -16.57
C ASN A 80 -15.50 9.65 -15.26
N GLU A 81 -16.04 9.23 -14.12
CA GLU A 81 -15.67 9.65 -12.78
C GLU A 81 -14.80 8.65 -12.03
N ASN A 82 -14.30 7.62 -12.72
CA ASN A 82 -13.51 6.54 -12.15
C ASN A 82 -14.25 5.73 -11.05
N VAL A 83 -15.56 5.52 -11.21
CA VAL A 83 -16.29 4.54 -10.40
C VAL A 83 -15.85 3.14 -10.85
N ILE A 84 -15.45 2.31 -9.89
CA ILE A 84 -14.92 0.95 -10.15
C ILE A 84 -15.93 -0.16 -9.81
N TYR A 85 -16.93 0.18 -9.00
CA TYR A 85 -18.04 -0.69 -8.62
C TYR A 85 -19.27 0.16 -8.26
N ALA A 86 -20.47 -0.29 -8.68
CA ALA A 86 -21.73 0.33 -8.29
C ALA A 86 -22.84 -0.69 -8.06
N GLU A 87 -23.76 -0.35 -7.14
CA GLU A 87 -25.05 -1.02 -6.94
C GLU A 87 -26.16 -0.06 -7.34
N VAL A 88 -26.68 -0.26 -8.56
CA VAL A 88 -27.70 0.59 -9.17
C VAL A 88 -29.08 0.12 -8.77
N ARG A 89 -29.94 1.01 -8.34
CA ARG A 89 -31.30 0.68 -7.93
C ARG A 89 -32.37 1.32 -8.80
N PHE A 90 -33.55 0.68 -8.91
CA PHE A 90 -34.71 1.21 -9.60
C PHE A 90 -35.97 0.39 -9.26
N ALA A 91 -37.17 0.95 -9.54
CA ALA A 91 -38.45 0.32 -9.26
C ALA A 91 -39.03 -0.38 -10.51
N PRO A 92 -38.83 -1.71 -10.71
CA PRO A 92 -39.14 -2.39 -11.98
C PRO A 92 -40.63 -2.34 -12.34
N LEU A 93 -41.55 -2.27 -11.38
CA LEU A 93 -43.00 -2.23 -11.63
C LEU A 93 -43.50 -0.89 -12.19
N LYS A 94 -42.67 0.17 -12.13
CA LYS A 94 -43.00 1.49 -12.70
C LYS A 94 -42.78 1.59 -14.21
N HIS A 95 -42.30 0.52 -14.86
CA HIS A 95 -41.88 0.50 -16.26
C HIS A 95 -42.62 -0.53 -17.11
N LEU A 96 -43.92 -0.80 -16.79
CA LEU A 96 -44.74 -1.84 -17.38
C LEU A 96 -45.82 -1.31 -18.37
N ASN A 97 -45.93 0.01 -18.52
CA ASN A 97 -47.05 0.63 -19.25
C ASN A 97 -47.15 0.26 -20.73
N ASN A 98 -46.01 -0.13 -21.36
CA ASN A 98 -45.94 -0.55 -22.76
C ASN A 98 -45.91 -2.09 -22.95
N GLY A 99 -46.40 -2.85 -21.93
CA GLY A 99 -46.62 -4.28 -22.02
C GLY A 99 -45.40 -5.14 -21.71
N LEU A 100 -44.32 -4.56 -21.18
CA LEU A 100 -43.21 -5.32 -20.61
C LEU A 100 -43.68 -5.99 -19.31
N ASN A 101 -43.12 -7.16 -18.99
CA ASN A 101 -43.25 -7.75 -17.68
C ASN A 101 -42.00 -7.40 -16.81
N PRO A 102 -42.05 -7.51 -15.48
CA PRO A 102 -40.96 -7.13 -14.58
C PRO A 102 -39.63 -7.84 -14.89
N TYR A 103 -39.66 -9.08 -15.35
CA TYR A 103 -38.47 -9.85 -15.70
C TYR A 103 -37.77 -9.26 -16.94
N GLN A 104 -38.52 -8.87 -17.96
CA GLN A 104 -37.99 -8.23 -19.18
C GLN A 104 -37.40 -6.87 -18.89
N VAL A 105 -37.99 -6.12 -17.96
CA VAL A 105 -37.50 -4.82 -17.51
C VAL A 105 -36.13 -4.98 -16.82
N VAL A 106 -36.01 -5.91 -15.88
CA VAL A 106 -34.76 -6.19 -15.17
C VAL A 106 -33.67 -6.69 -16.13
N GLU A 107 -34.02 -7.58 -17.06
CA GLU A 107 -33.07 -8.08 -18.07
C GLU A 107 -32.54 -6.94 -18.94
N ALA A 108 -33.39 -6.02 -19.42
CA ALA A 108 -33.00 -4.88 -20.25
C ALA A 108 -32.03 -3.95 -19.53
N VAL A 109 -32.34 -3.60 -18.28
CA VAL A 109 -31.46 -2.76 -17.44
C VAL A 109 -30.11 -3.45 -17.18
N TYR A 110 -30.14 -4.75 -16.85
CA TYR A 110 -28.91 -5.53 -16.61
C TYR A 110 -28.00 -5.59 -17.86
N MET A 111 -28.58 -5.78 -19.03
CA MET A 111 -27.84 -5.78 -20.31
C MET A 111 -27.14 -4.43 -20.56
N GLY A 112 -27.86 -3.32 -20.32
CA GLY A 112 -27.30 -1.98 -20.47
C GLY A 112 -26.14 -1.70 -19.51
N LEU A 113 -26.30 -2.01 -18.22
CA LEU A 113 -25.28 -1.80 -17.19
C LEU A 113 -23.98 -2.58 -17.46
N ASN A 114 -24.06 -3.78 -18.02
CA ASN A 114 -22.90 -4.63 -18.24
C ASN A 114 -22.18 -4.39 -19.57
N ARG A 115 -22.75 -3.59 -20.48
CA ARG A 115 -22.24 -3.37 -21.83
C ARG A 115 -20.85 -2.74 -21.87
N LEU A 116 -20.51 -1.90 -20.90
CA LEU A 116 -19.22 -1.18 -20.82
C LEU A 116 -18.15 -1.90 -19.98
N GLY A 117 -18.50 -3.03 -19.34
CA GLY A 117 -17.60 -3.80 -18.47
C GLY A 117 -17.28 -3.13 -17.12
N LEU A 118 -18.05 -2.11 -16.72
CA LEU A 118 -18.04 -1.65 -15.33
C LEU A 118 -18.71 -2.74 -14.48
N LYS A 119 -18.08 -3.14 -13.37
CA LYS A 119 -18.69 -4.10 -12.45
C LYS A 119 -19.87 -3.43 -11.74
N THR A 120 -21.10 -3.86 -12.07
CA THR A 120 -22.34 -3.35 -11.47
C THR A 120 -23.24 -4.47 -11.04
N ASN A 121 -24.02 -4.23 -9.99
CA ASN A 121 -25.15 -5.08 -9.59
C ASN A 121 -26.42 -4.24 -9.49
N LEU A 122 -27.59 -4.90 -9.56
CA LEU A 122 -28.90 -4.27 -9.42
C LEU A 122 -29.48 -4.52 -8.03
N ILE A 123 -30.12 -3.50 -7.48
CA ILE A 123 -31.04 -3.56 -6.35
C ILE A 123 -32.44 -3.22 -6.85
N LEU A 124 -33.42 -4.06 -6.58
CA LEU A 124 -34.79 -3.83 -7.03
C LEU A 124 -35.60 -3.13 -5.93
N CYS A 125 -36.16 -1.94 -6.24
CA CYS A 125 -36.93 -1.16 -5.28
C CYS A 125 -38.37 -1.66 -5.17
N MET A 126 -38.75 -2.07 -3.98
CA MET A 126 -40.12 -2.08 -3.49
C MET A 126 -40.53 -0.64 -3.19
N MET A 127 -41.77 -0.28 -3.45
CA MET A 127 -42.21 1.11 -3.30
C MET A 127 -43.19 1.25 -2.14
N ARG A 128 -42.93 2.22 -1.28
CA ARG A 128 -43.86 2.66 -0.24
C ARG A 128 -45.16 3.15 -0.89
N GLY A 129 -46.30 2.66 -0.37
CA GLY A 129 -47.63 2.99 -0.91
C GLY A 129 -48.11 2.01 -1.99
N ASP A 130 -47.27 1.17 -2.57
CA ASP A 130 -47.68 0.07 -3.43
C ASP A 130 -48.26 -1.08 -2.59
N SER A 131 -49.04 -2.00 -3.21
CA SER A 131 -49.63 -3.12 -2.49
C SER A 131 -48.55 -4.09 -1.96
N ILE A 132 -48.86 -4.83 -0.91
CA ILE A 132 -47.98 -5.88 -0.37
C ILE A 132 -47.69 -6.94 -1.42
N GLU A 133 -48.69 -7.28 -2.25
CA GLU A 133 -48.60 -8.26 -3.34
C GLU A 133 -47.64 -7.80 -4.44
N ASP A 134 -47.72 -6.52 -4.85
CA ASP A 134 -46.80 -5.95 -5.83
C ASP A 134 -45.33 -5.92 -5.28
N ASN A 135 -45.17 -5.52 -4.04
CA ASN A 135 -43.85 -5.51 -3.41
C ASN A 135 -43.30 -6.96 -3.21
N LYS A 136 -44.12 -7.95 -2.94
CA LYS A 136 -43.71 -9.36 -2.95
C LYS A 136 -43.29 -9.84 -4.34
N LEU A 137 -43.98 -9.40 -5.40
CA LEU A 137 -43.55 -9.68 -6.78
C LEU A 137 -42.16 -9.12 -7.06
N VAL A 138 -41.80 -7.92 -6.57
CA VAL A 138 -40.44 -7.39 -6.71
C VAL A 138 -39.42 -8.31 -6.03
N ILE A 139 -39.74 -8.84 -4.84
CA ILE A 139 -38.84 -9.80 -4.13
C ILE A 139 -38.72 -11.09 -4.94
N ASP A 140 -39.78 -11.60 -5.54
CA ASP A 140 -39.74 -12.82 -6.37
C ASP A 140 -38.89 -12.63 -7.63
N VAL A 141 -39.02 -11.46 -8.30
CA VAL A 141 -38.17 -11.09 -9.44
C VAL A 141 -36.68 -10.97 -9.00
N ALA A 142 -36.42 -10.35 -7.86
CA ALA A 142 -35.08 -10.27 -7.30
C ALA A 142 -34.52 -11.68 -6.99
N LYS A 143 -35.30 -12.57 -6.42
CA LYS A 143 -34.92 -13.96 -6.17
C LYS A 143 -34.58 -14.71 -7.47
N HIS A 144 -35.37 -14.48 -8.53
CA HIS A 144 -35.09 -15.10 -9.83
C HIS A 144 -33.73 -14.72 -10.40
N TYR A 145 -33.32 -13.45 -10.25
CA TYR A 145 -32.04 -12.92 -10.77
C TYR A 145 -30.92 -12.84 -9.71
N LEU A 146 -31.14 -13.33 -8.50
CA LEU A 146 -30.15 -13.30 -7.43
C LEU A 146 -28.84 -13.98 -7.86
N ASN A 147 -27.70 -13.31 -7.68
CA ASN A 147 -26.38 -13.72 -8.16
C ASN A 147 -26.25 -13.82 -9.70
N ARG A 148 -27.21 -13.29 -10.43
CA ARG A 148 -27.21 -13.20 -11.90
C ARG A 148 -27.50 -11.78 -12.37
N GLY A 149 -26.95 -10.80 -11.64
CA GLY A 149 -27.09 -9.37 -11.92
C GLY A 149 -27.89 -8.61 -10.88
N VAL A 150 -28.75 -9.26 -10.11
CA VAL A 150 -29.44 -8.67 -8.95
C VAL A 150 -28.76 -9.17 -7.68
N CYS A 151 -28.51 -8.25 -6.72
CA CYS A 151 -27.86 -8.56 -5.45
C CYS A 151 -28.78 -8.37 -4.23
N ALA A 152 -29.83 -7.52 -4.32
CA ALA A 152 -30.67 -7.19 -3.17
C ALA A 152 -32.02 -6.56 -3.61
N VAL A 153 -32.87 -6.30 -2.62
CA VAL A 153 -34.05 -5.42 -2.73
C VAL A 153 -33.89 -4.22 -1.81
N ASP A 154 -34.66 -3.15 -2.07
CA ASP A 154 -34.72 -1.94 -1.27
C ASP A 154 -36.18 -1.54 -1.04
N LEU A 155 -36.48 -0.77 0.01
CA LEU A 155 -37.76 -0.12 0.22
C LEU A 155 -37.59 1.39 0.07
N ALA A 156 -38.07 1.94 -1.03
CA ALA A 156 -37.93 3.36 -1.38
C ALA A 156 -39.29 4.09 -1.42
N GLY A 157 -39.27 5.42 -1.58
CA GLY A 157 -40.45 6.25 -1.74
C GLY A 157 -40.77 7.10 -0.51
N ALA A 158 -42.03 7.57 -0.37
CA ALA A 158 -42.45 8.57 0.58
C ALA A 158 -42.42 8.09 2.04
N GLU A 159 -41.27 8.10 2.69
CA GLU A 159 -41.05 7.62 4.06
C GLU A 159 -41.91 8.36 5.10
N ALA A 160 -42.08 9.67 4.94
CA ALA A 160 -42.90 10.47 5.89
C ALA A 160 -44.39 10.08 5.90
N ILE A 161 -44.89 9.45 4.83
CA ILE A 161 -46.29 9.05 4.69
C ILE A 161 -46.50 7.58 5.08
N TYR A 162 -45.57 6.71 4.63
CA TYR A 162 -45.65 5.26 4.82
C TYR A 162 -44.49 4.79 5.69
N LYS A 163 -44.77 4.47 6.95
CA LYS A 163 -43.77 4.16 7.95
C LYS A 163 -43.04 2.84 7.65
N THR A 164 -41.76 2.80 7.95
CA THR A 164 -40.95 1.58 7.79
C THR A 164 -41.54 0.39 8.56
N SER A 165 -42.09 0.62 9.78
CA SER A 165 -42.71 -0.41 10.60
C SER A 165 -43.85 -1.19 9.92
N ASP A 166 -44.52 -0.60 8.94
CA ASP A 166 -45.67 -1.19 8.26
C ASP A 166 -45.28 -2.29 7.24
N TYR A 167 -43.98 -2.44 6.96
CA TYR A 167 -43.44 -3.34 5.93
C TYR A 167 -42.69 -4.58 6.49
N GLU A 168 -42.85 -4.91 7.77
CA GLU A 168 -42.19 -6.06 8.41
C GLU A 168 -42.41 -7.37 7.64
N GLU A 169 -43.62 -7.59 7.15
CA GLU A 169 -44.00 -8.81 6.40
C GLU A 169 -43.14 -8.97 5.14
N LEU A 170 -42.81 -7.91 4.42
CA LEU A 170 -42.00 -7.94 3.20
C LEU A 170 -40.54 -8.38 3.51
N PHE A 171 -39.97 -7.89 4.57
CA PHE A 171 -38.61 -8.24 4.95
C PHE A 171 -38.53 -9.64 5.56
N ALA A 172 -39.56 -10.08 6.26
CA ALA A 172 -39.70 -11.48 6.67
C ALA A 172 -39.80 -12.42 5.45
N TYR A 173 -40.52 -11.99 4.39
CA TYR A 173 -40.62 -12.73 3.14
C TYR A 173 -39.29 -12.76 2.39
N ALA A 174 -38.57 -11.63 2.27
CA ALA A 174 -37.23 -11.55 1.65
C ALA A 174 -36.25 -12.48 2.37
N LYS A 175 -36.21 -12.45 3.71
CA LYS A 175 -35.39 -13.38 4.52
C LYS A 175 -35.72 -14.86 4.25
N LYS A 176 -36.98 -15.21 4.20
CA LYS A 176 -37.43 -16.59 3.90
C LYS A 176 -36.89 -17.07 2.56
N LEU A 177 -36.83 -16.20 1.56
CA LEU A 177 -36.28 -16.48 0.22
C LEU A 177 -34.77 -16.37 0.15
N GLY A 178 -34.09 -15.84 1.19
CA GLY A 178 -32.67 -15.58 1.20
C GLY A 178 -32.26 -14.44 0.24
N VAL A 179 -33.12 -13.43 0.09
CA VAL A 179 -32.84 -12.22 -0.69
C VAL A 179 -32.31 -11.15 0.24
N PRO A 180 -31.06 -10.63 0.05
CA PRO A 180 -30.53 -9.52 0.83
C PRO A 180 -31.33 -8.23 0.61
N PHE A 181 -31.22 -7.29 1.54
CA PHE A 181 -31.92 -6.02 1.43
C PHE A 181 -31.22 -4.86 2.10
N THR A 182 -31.42 -3.66 1.57
CA THR A 182 -31.20 -2.36 2.19
C THR A 182 -32.55 -1.67 2.37
N ILE A 183 -32.63 -0.59 3.14
CA ILE A 183 -33.89 0.13 3.40
C ILE A 183 -33.60 1.62 3.47
N HIS A 184 -34.32 2.46 2.69
CA HIS A 184 -34.40 3.89 2.94
C HIS A 184 -35.04 4.11 4.32
N ALA A 185 -34.25 4.56 5.30
CA ALA A 185 -34.73 4.74 6.67
C ALA A 185 -33.99 5.90 7.35
N GLY A 186 -34.76 6.80 8.00
CA GLY A 186 -34.23 7.97 8.68
C GLY A 186 -33.76 9.09 7.72
N GLU A 187 -34.45 9.22 6.59
CA GLU A 187 -34.38 10.37 5.70
C GLU A 187 -35.48 11.39 6.08
N ALA A 188 -36.72 11.06 5.79
CA ALA A 188 -37.89 11.93 6.00
C ALA A 188 -38.70 11.59 7.25
N ASP A 189 -38.53 10.41 7.83
CA ASP A 189 -39.02 10.00 9.15
C ASP A 189 -37.87 10.03 10.18
N GLY A 190 -38.17 9.82 11.46
CA GLY A 190 -37.20 9.89 12.55
C GLY A 190 -36.37 8.62 12.73
N TYR A 191 -35.65 8.56 13.85
CA TYR A 191 -34.83 7.40 14.24
C TYR A 191 -35.65 6.12 14.42
N ASP A 192 -36.96 6.20 14.63
CA ASP A 192 -37.84 5.00 14.73
C ASP A 192 -37.84 4.20 13.43
N SER A 193 -37.73 4.86 12.29
CA SER A 193 -37.57 4.20 10.99
C SER A 193 -36.28 3.40 10.90
N ILE A 194 -35.18 3.97 11.38
CA ILE A 194 -33.87 3.29 11.45
C ILE A 194 -33.97 2.06 12.37
N LYS A 195 -34.58 2.23 13.55
CA LYS A 195 -34.77 1.16 14.53
C LYS A 195 -35.59 0.01 13.96
N ALA A 196 -36.69 0.30 13.25
CA ALA A 196 -37.52 -0.69 12.58
C ALA A 196 -36.70 -1.46 11.53
N ALA A 197 -35.94 -0.76 10.68
CA ALA A 197 -35.10 -1.38 9.66
C ALA A 197 -34.03 -2.34 10.25
N ILE A 198 -33.37 -1.95 11.36
CA ILE A 198 -32.42 -2.79 12.06
C ILE A 198 -33.12 -4.01 12.68
N THR A 199 -34.30 -3.83 13.24
CA THR A 199 -35.12 -4.94 13.80
C THR A 199 -35.50 -5.93 12.71
N PHE A 200 -35.76 -5.48 11.49
CA PHE A 200 -35.96 -6.34 10.31
C PHE A 200 -34.66 -7.02 9.85
N GLY A 201 -33.52 -6.65 10.41
CA GLY A 201 -32.22 -7.25 10.13
C GLY A 201 -31.53 -6.66 8.92
N ALA A 202 -31.79 -5.43 8.58
CA ALA A 202 -31.00 -4.68 7.61
C ALA A 202 -29.56 -4.48 8.16
N THR A 203 -28.56 -4.75 7.34
CA THR A 203 -27.16 -4.47 7.62
C THR A 203 -26.68 -3.18 6.92
N ARG A 204 -27.51 -2.64 6.04
CA ARG A 204 -27.30 -1.39 5.30
C ARG A 204 -28.58 -0.56 5.28
N LEU A 205 -28.42 0.76 5.35
CA LEU A 205 -29.51 1.73 5.35
C LEU A 205 -29.24 2.86 4.36
N GLY A 206 -30.25 3.16 3.52
CA GLY A 206 -30.23 4.37 2.70
C GLY A 206 -30.40 5.61 3.57
N HIS A 207 -29.60 6.64 3.33
CA HIS A 207 -29.53 7.92 4.05
C HIS A 207 -29.21 7.81 5.55
N GLY A 208 -30.18 7.52 6.39
CA GLY A 208 -30.05 7.29 7.83
C GLY A 208 -29.57 8.47 8.65
N VAL A 209 -29.62 9.69 8.14
CA VAL A 209 -29.00 10.88 8.75
C VAL A 209 -29.65 11.31 10.06
N LYS A 210 -30.86 10.83 10.37
CA LYS A 210 -31.56 11.05 11.64
C LYS A 210 -31.01 10.24 12.81
N ILE A 211 -30.06 9.33 12.57
CA ILE A 211 -29.39 8.53 13.61
C ILE A 211 -28.76 9.41 14.69
N ILE A 212 -28.25 10.61 14.33
CA ILE A 212 -27.59 11.53 15.27
C ILE A 212 -28.50 12.10 16.37
N GLU A 213 -29.80 11.89 16.25
CA GLU A 213 -30.80 12.33 17.21
C GLU A 213 -30.95 11.36 18.41
N HIS A 214 -30.32 10.16 18.38
CA HIS A 214 -30.51 9.13 19.39
C HIS A 214 -29.22 8.39 19.76
N GLU A 215 -28.61 8.74 20.93
CA GLU A 215 -27.28 8.25 21.35
C GLU A 215 -27.21 6.72 21.54
N ASP A 216 -28.24 6.09 22.10
CA ASP A 216 -28.21 4.63 22.32
C ASP A 216 -28.31 3.86 21.00
N LEU A 217 -29.04 4.39 20.04
CA LEU A 217 -29.12 3.78 18.70
C LEU A 217 -27.78 3.92 17.95
N ILE A 218 -27.04 5.00 18.18
CA ILE A 218 -25.67 5.17 17.64
C ILE A 218 -24.76 4.03 18.15
N LYS A 219 -24.80 3.71 19.43
CA LYS A 219 -24.01 2.58 19.98
C LYS A 219 -24.41 1.26 19.34
N GLU A 220 -25.72 1.02 19.20
CA GLU A 220 -26.24 -0.20 18.61
C GLU A 220 -25.80 -0.38 17.16
N VAL A 221 -25.83 0.68 16.33
CA VAL A 221 -25.41 0.60 14.91
C VAL A 221 -23.90 0.37 14.76
N ILE A 222 -23.10 0.92 15.66
CA ILE A 222 -21.64 0.69 15.68
C ILE A 222 -21.34 -0.75 16.10
N GLU A 223 -21.97 -1.26 17.17
CA GLU A 223 -21.79 -2.64 17.65
C GLU A 223 -22.22 -3.69 16.64
N LYS A 224 -23.29 -3.41 15.88
CA LYS A 224 -23.83 -4.30 14.84
C LYS A 224 -23.19 -4.10 13.47
N ASP A 225 -22.24 -3.18 13.33
CA ASP A 225 -21.56 -2.81 12.07
C ASP A 225 -22.56 -2.49 10.95
N ILE A 226 -23.57 -1.65 11.24
CA ILE A 226 -24.57 -1.21 10.25
C ILE A 226 -23.97 -0.10 9.39
N HIS A 227 -24.08 -0.25 8.07
CA HIS A 227 -23.54 0.71 7.10
C HIS A 227 -24.60 1.69 6.60
N PHE A 228 -24.22 2.97 6.46
CA PHE A 228 -25.10 4.06 6.02
C PHE A 228 -24.69 4.55 4.62
N GLU A 229 -25.65 4.55 3.70
CA GLU A 229 -25.49 5.03 2.32
C GLU A 229 -25.91 6.50 2.26
N VAL A 230 -25.01 7.41 2.66
CA VAL A 230 -25.34 8.84 2.81
C VAL A 230 -25.32 9.55 1.46
N CYS A 231 -26.36 10.38 1.18
CA CYS A 231 -26.55 11.12 -0.06
C CYS A 231 -26.65 12.63 0.24
N PRO A 232 -25.52 13.35 0.42
CA PRO A 232 -25.52 14.69 1.01
C PRO A 232 -26.32 15.74 0.25
N THR A 233 -26.17 15.83 -1.07
CA THR A 233 -26.91 16.81 -1.88
C THR A 233 -28.41 16.52 -1.86
N SER A 234 -28.81 15.26 -2.02
CA SER A 234 -30.23 14.86 -1.93
C SER A 234 -30.83 15.23 -0.57
N ASN A 235 -30.13 14.94 0.54
CA ASN A 235 -30.60 15.25 1.89
C ASN A 235 -30.83 16.77 2.12
N VAL A 236 -30.06 17.62 1.47
CA VAL A 236 -30.31 19.09 1.51
C VAL A 236 -31.51 19.48 0.64
N GLN A 237 -31.66 18.85 -0.53
CA GLN A 237 -32.76 19.15 -1.45
C GLN A 237 -34.13 18.67 -0.94
N THR A 238 -34.15 17.50 -0.27
CA THR A 238 -35.37 16.95 0.39
C THR A 238 -35.67 17.62 1.73
N LYS A 239 -34.85 18.61 2.14
CA LYS A 239 -35.01 19.38 3.41
C LYS A 239 -34.81 18.56 4.68
N VAL A 240 -34.15 17.47 4.59
CA VAL A 240 -33.67 16.75 5.78
C VAL A 240 -32.66 17.59 6.55
N CYS A 241 -31.86 18.37 5.82
CA CYS A 241 -31.00 19.42 6.33
C CYS A 241 -31.29 20.74 5.65
N ASP A 242 -31.22 21.84 6.38
CA ASP A 242 -31.52 23.21 5.85
C ASP A 242 -30.42 23.70 4.90
N LYS A 243 -29.18 23.41 5.18
CA LYS A 243 -27.97 23.81 4.42
C LYS A 243 -26.92 22.73 4.45
N PHE A 244 -26.10 22.64 3.38
CA PHE A 244 -25.05 21.63 3.25
C PHE A 244 -24.06 21.65 4.43
N LYS A 245 -23.63 22.82 4.90
CA LYS A 245 -22.71 22.96 6.05
C LYS A 245 -23.26 22.44 7.39
N ASN A 246 -24.60 22.22 7.48
CA ASN A 246 -25.24 21.66 8.67
C ASN A 246 -25.50 20.15 8.53
N HIS A 247 -25.06 19.54 7.42
CA HIS A 247 -25.27 18.12 7.17
C HIS A 247 -24.55 17.26 8.23
N PRO A 248 -25.21 16.25 8.83
CA PRO A 248 -24.66 15.49 9.95
C PRO A 248 -23.54 14.49 9.59
N ILE A 249 -23.22 14.31 8.31
CA ILE A 249 -22.25 13.30 7.85
C ILE A 249 -20.89 13.39 8.56
N LYS A 250 -20.40 14.62 8.85
CA LYS A 250 -19.12 14.76 9.58
C LYS A 250 -19.23 14.24 11.00
N LYS A 251 -20.33 14.55 11.69
CA LYS A 251 -20.60 14.04 13.04
C LYS A 251 -20.76 12.52 13.04
N MET A 252 -21.47 11.95 12.06
CA MET A 252 -21.61 10.51 11.89
C MET A 252 -20.24 9.83 11.72
N TYR A 253 -19.40 10.37 10.84
CA TYR A 253 -18.05 9.87 10.58
C TYR A 253 -17.16 9.94 11.84
N ASP A 254 -17.16 11.09 12.54
CA ASP A 254 -16.34 11.29 13.74
C ASP A 254 -16.77 10.41 14.93
N LEU A 255 -18.04 10.00 14.98
CA LEU A 255 -18.55 9.01 15.94
C LEU A 255 -18.19 7.57 15.58
N GLY A 256 -17.57 7.32 14.43
CA GLY A 256 -17.17 5.99 14.00
C GLY A 256 -18.26 5.16 13.33
N ILE A 257 -19.37 5.79 12.89
CA ILE A 257 -20.41 5.11 12.14
C ILE A 257 -19.89 4.74 10.74
N SER A 258 -20.05 3.50 10.33
CA SER A 258 -19.71 3.03 8.99
C SER A 258 -20.60 3.70 7.95
N LEU A 259 -20.02 4.42 6.98
CA LEU A 259 -20.77 5.13 5.95
C LEU A 259 -20.04 5.25 4.62
N SER A 260 -20.82 5.39 3.55
CA SER A 260 -20.37 5.76 2.20
C SER A 260 -21.07 7.00 1.70
N VAL A 261 -20.43 7.68 0.74
CA VAL A 261 -21.00 8.85 0.05
C VAL A 261 -21.55 8.40 -1.30
N ASN A 262 -22.77 8.81 -1.61
CA ASN A 262 -23.51 8.39 -2.80
C ASN A 262 -24.25 9.58 -3.43
N THR A 263 -24.69 9.43 -4.69
CA THR A 263 -25.37 10.51 -5.43
C THR A 263 -26.88 10.47 -5.32
N ASP A 264 -27.46 9.33 -4.93
CA ASP A 264 -28.89 9.07 -4.97
C ASP A 264 -29.47 9.20 -6.40
N ASN A 265 -29.64 10.42 -6.88
CA ASN A 265 -30.28 10.75 -8.17
C ASN A 265 -29.42 11.75 -8.96
N ARG A 266 -28.56 11.27 -9.85
CA ARG A 266 -27.52 12.10 -10.52
C ARG A 266 -28.13 13.26 -11.32
N THR A 267 -29.18 13.01 -12.10
CA THR A 267 -29.85 14.03 -12.91
C THR A 267 -30.81 14.87 -12.07
N VAL A 268 -31.67 14.25 -11.27
CA VAL A 268 -32.66 14.95 -10.46
C VAL A 268 -32.00 15.89 -9.46
N SER A 269 -30.97 15.40 -8.76
CA SER A 269 -30.19 16.22 -7.82
C SER A 269 -29.11 17.08 -8.49
N ASN A 270 -28.91 16.95 -9.80
CA ASN A 270 -27.87 17.63 -10.57
C ASN A 270 -26.49 17.52 -9.91
N THR A 271 -26.07 16.30 -9.56
CA THR A 271 -24.84 16.01 -8.84
C THR A 271 -24.08 14.85 -9.48
N THR A 272 -22.85 14.68 -9.08
CA THR A 272 -21.96 13.57 -9.42
C THR A 272 -21.20 13.14 -8.17
N LEU A 273 -20.65 11.92 -8.15
CA LEU A 273 -19.93 11.46 -6.96
C LEU A 273 -18.67 12.31 -6.69
N THR A 274 -17.99 12.77 -7.73
CA THR A 274 -16.88 13.73 -7.63
C THR A 274 -17.32 15.06 -7.04
N HIS A 275 -18.55 15.51 -7.41
CA HIS A 275 -19.12 16.74 -6.86
C HIS A 275 -19.44 16.60 -5.37
N GLU A 276 -20.07 15.49 -4.97
CA GLU A 276 -20.32 15.17 -3.55
C GLU A 276 -19.03 15.23 -2.72
N TYR A 277 -17.96 14.55 -3.19
CA TYR A 277 -16.66 14.57 -2.51
C TYR A 277 -16.06 15.98 -2.43
N THR A 278 -16.22 16.77 -3.49
CA THR A 278 -15.76 18.17 -3.53
C THR A 278 -16.49 19.02 -2.49
N LEU A 279 -17.82 18.91 -2.42
CA LEU A 279 -18.64 19.62 -1.43
C LEU A 279 -18.26 19.23 0.02
N LEU A 280 -18.03 17.93 0.26
CA LEU A 280 -17.63 17.43 1.59
C LEU A 280 -16.23 17.91 1.99
N ARG A 281 -15.28 17.90 1.06
CA ARG A 281 -13.94 18.49 1.30
C ARG A 281 -14.06 19.98 1.66
N ASP A 282 -14.79 20.74 0.87
CA ASP A 282 -14.84 22.21 0.98
C ASP A 282 -15.64 22.69 2.20
N ASN A 283 -16.63 21.92 2.67
CA ASN A 283 -17.48 22.32 3.81
C ASN A 283 -17.07 21.67 5.14
N PHE A 284 -16.42 20.49 5.13
CA PHE A 284 -16.13 19.69 6.33
C PHE A 284 -14.67 19.29 6.46
N ASN A 285 -13.80 19.73 5.53
CA ASN A 285 -12.37 19.38 5.51
C ASN A 285 -12.10 17.88 5.47
N PHE A 286 -12.96 17.08 4.83
CA PHE A 286 -12.67 15.69 4.57
C PHE A 286 -11.43 15.57 3.70
N THR A 287 -10.53 14.68 4.09
CA THR A 287 -9.28 14.41 3.38
C THR A 287 -9.47 13.34 2.32
N TYR A 288 -8.48 13.19 1.45
CA TYR A 288 -8.43 12.08 0.50
C TYR A 288 -8.49 10.71 1.21
N ASP A 289 -7.78 10.57 2.33
CA ASP A 289 -7.75 9.32 3.11
C ASP A 289 -9.09 9.01 3.80
N ASP A 290 -9.88 10.03 4.16
CA ASP A 290 -11.23 9.83 4.68
C ASP A 290 -12.14 9.23 3.58
N PHE A 291 -12.08 9.76 2.36
CA PHE A 291 -12.83 9.17 1.23
C PHE A 291 -12.36 7.76 0.88
N VAL A 292 -11.07 7.48 1.02
CA VAL A 292 -10.55 6.12 0.86
C VAL A 292 -11.17 5.17 1.88
N LYS A 293 -11.22 5.55 3.16
CA LYS A 293 -11.84 4.73 4.20
C LYS A 293 -13.32 4.49 3.89
N MET A 294 -14.06 5.54 3.51
CA MET A 294 -15.48 5.43 3.13
C MET A 294 -15.69 4.48 1.94
N ASN A 295 -14.83 4.52 0.91
CA ASN A 295 -14.91 3.60 -0.22
C ASN A 295 -14.59 2.15 0.18
N ILE A 296 -13.61 1.93 1.07
CA ILE A 296 -13.30 0.59 1.59
C ILE A 296 -14.46 0.05 2.41
N GLU A 297 -15.08 0.88 3.27
CA GLU A 297 -16.29 0.50 4.00
C GLU A 297 -17.45 0.19 3.04
N ALA A 298 -17.65 0.98 1.99
CA ALA A 298 -18.61 0.67 0.93
C ALA A 298 -18.39 -0.72 0.31
N ILE A 299 -17.14 -1.09 0.00
CA ILE A 299 -16.82 -2.41 -0.54
C ILE A 299 -17.13 -3.51 0.47
N LYS A 300 -16.74 -3.35 1.74
CA LYS A 300 -16.98 -4.33 2.80
C LYS A 300 -18.46 -4.62 3.00
N HIS A 301 -19.31 -3.58 2.91
CA HIS A 301 -20.75 -3.68 3.10
C HIS A 301 -21.54 -3.86 1.80
N SER A 302 -20.87 -3.94 0.62
CA SER A 302 -21.54 -4.29 -0.63
C SER A 302 -22.18 -5.69 -0.57
N PHE A 303 -23.15 -5.97 -1.42
CA PHE A 303 -23.77 -7.29 -1.53
C PHE A 303 -22.97 -8.29 -2.40
N LEU A 304 -21.67 -8.03 -2.56
CA LEU A 304 -20.74 -8.99 -3.17
C LEU A 304 -20.41 -10.14 -2.23
N SER A 305 -19.96 -11.26 -2.79
CA SER A 305 -19.37 -12.35 -2.00
C SER A 305 -18.04 -11.90 -1.37
N ASP A 306 -17.62 -12.52 -0.25
CA ASP A 306 -16.38 -12.15 0.45
C ASP A 306 -15.15 -12.23 -0.46
N SER A 307 -15.06 -13.25 -1.31
CA SER A 307 -13.99 -13.37 -2.31
C SER A 307 -13.98 -12.23 -3.34
N GLU A 308 -15.15 -11.71 -3.73
CA GLU A 308 -15.26 -10.58 -4.65
C GLU A 308 -14.93 -9.26 -3.95
N LYS A 309 -15.36 -9.08 -2.68
CA LYS A 309 -14.99 -7.94 -1.84
C LYS A 309 -13.47 -7.85 -1.70
N GLU A 310 -12.81 -8.96 -1.37
CA GLU A 310 -11.34 -9.01 -1.25
C GLU A 310 -10.65 -8.63 -2.57
N LYS A 311 -11.09 -9.18 -3.69
CA LYS A 311 -10.57 -8.82 -5.02
C LYS A 311 -10.77 -7.35 -5.35
N LEU A 312 -11.93 -6.79 -4.99
CA LEU A 312 -12.25 -5.40 -5.26
C LEU A 312 -11.46 -4.46 -4.35
N ILE A 313 -11.23 -4.79 -3.07
CA ILE A 313 -10.36 -4.05 -2.16
C ILE A 313 -8.92 -4.05 -2.69
N ASN A 314 -8.42 -5.20 -3.14
CA ASN A 314 -7.09 -5.29 -3.74
C ASN A 314 -6.96 -4.43 -5.01
N LYS A 315 -7.96 -4.50 -5.89
CA LYS A 315 -8.04 -3.64 -7.08
C LYS A 315 -8.13 -2.15 -6.69
N TYR A 316 -8.96 -1.80 -5.72
CA TYR A 316 -9.09 -0.43 -5.22
C TYR A 316 -7.75 0.11 -4.71
N ASN A 317 -7.06 -0.67 -3.88
CA ASN A 317 -5.74 -0.30 -3.35
C ASN A 317 -4.68 -0.16 -4.45
N SER A 318 -4.71 -1.00 -5.49
CA SER A 318 -3.78 -0.90 -6.63
C SER A 318 -4.02 0.33 -7.52
N LEU A 319 -5.28 0.81 -7.60
CA LEU A 319 -5.65 2.00 -8.38
C LEU A 319 -5.50 3.31 -7.59
N ARG A 320 -5.35 3.21 -6.28
CA ARG A 320 -5.34 4.35 -5.34
C ARG A 320 -4.16 5.29 -5.54
N TRP A 321 -3.02 4.76 -5.96
CA TRP A 321 -1.77 5.52 -6.11
C TRP A 321 -1.26 5.36 -7.54
N ASN A 322 -1.21 6.44 -8.29
CA ASN A 322 -0.45 6.47 -9.54
C ASN A 322 1.03 6.39 -9.18
N MET A 323 1.60 5.18 -9.22
CA MET A 323 3.04 4.99 -9.16
C MET A 323 3.57 4.87 -10.58
N GLU A 324 4.34 5.86 -11.00
CA GLU A 324 5.05 5.82 -12.28
C GLU A 324 6.55 5.69 -12.02
N TYR A 325 7.17 4.70 -12.65
CA TYR A 325 8.61 4.57 -12.66
C TYR A 325 9.18 4.89 -14.01
N LYS A 326 10.21 5.77 -14.02
CA LYS A 326 10.89 6.17 -15.24
C LYS A 326 12.40 6.20 -15.00
N LYS A 327 13.15 5.48 -15.82
CA LYS A 327 14.61 5.51 -15.83
C LYS A 327 15.10 6.40 -16.95
N ILE A 328 15.98 7.34 -16.62
CA ILE A 328 16.64 8.24 -17.55
C ILE A 328 18.15 7.98 -17.46
N LYS A 329 18.79 7.75 -18.59
CA LYS A 329 20.24 7.52 -18.68
C LYS A 329 20.91 8.79 -19.13
N GLU A 330 21.81 9.31 -18.30
CA GLU A 330 22.74 10.38 -18.64
C GLU A 330 24.17 9.82 -18.79
N PRO A 331 25.09 10.51 -19.48
CA PRO A 331 26.44 9.99 -19.68
C PRO A 331 27.20 9.66 -18.39
N ALA A 332 26.95 10.42 -17.30
CA ALA A 332 27.64 10.27 -16.02
C ALA A 332 26.89 9.52 -14.95
N TYR A 333 25.56 9.46 -15.03
CA TYR A 333 24.68 8.88 -13.99
C TYR A 333 23.36 8.37 -14.57
N ASN A 334 22.67 7.54 -13.83
CA ASN A 334 21.27 7.20 -14.11
C ASN A 334 20.36 7.94 -13.12
N ILE A 335 19.16 8.30 -13.59
CA ILE A 335 18.10 8.88 -12.77
C ILE A 335 16.92 7.94 -12.76
N HIS A 336 16.36 7.71 -11.57
CA HIS A 336 15.23 6.83 -11.33
C HIS A 336 14.12 7.66 -10.69
N PHE A 337 13.13 8.07 -11.47
CA PHE A 337 11.94 8.76 -11.00
C PHE A 337 10.90 7.74 -10.55
N ILE A 338 10.51 7.82 -9.29
CA ILE A 338 9.47 7.02 -8.66
C ILE A 338 8.39 8.01 -8.22
N LYS A 339 7.51 8.32 -9.15
CA LYS A 339 6.50 9.35 -8.97
C LYS A 339 5.33 8.82 -8.17
N THR A 340 4.94 9.52 -7.13
CA THR A 340 3.77 9.21 -6.31
C THR A 340 3.29 10.46 -5.59
N ASP A 341 1.98 10.64 -5.45
CA ASP A 341 1.36 11.73 -4.70
C ASP A 341 1.09 11.37 -3.22
N LYS A 342 1.52 10.17 -2.78
CA LYS A 342 1.34 9.66 -1.42
C LYS A 342 2.01 10.53 -0.35
N PHE A 343 3.13 11.18 -0.68
CA PHE A 343 3.96 11.88 0.29
C PHE A 343 4.00 13.39 0.04
N LYS A 344 3.94 14.17 1.13
CA LYS A 344 4.16 15.62 1.11
C LYS A 344 5.64 16.00 0.91
N LYS A 345 6.53 15.07 1.23
CA LYS A 345 7.99 15.27 1.10
C LYS A 345 8.50 14.53 -0.14
N ILE A 346 9.54 15.11 -0.75
CA ILE A 346 10.36 14.48 -1.76
C ILE A 346 11.58 13.87 -1.08
N ARG A 347 11.95 12.65 -1.47
CA ARG A 347 13.21 12.01 -1.06
C ARG A 347 14.10 11.83 -2.27
N ILE A 348 15.35 12.25 -2.13
CA ILE A 348 16.39 11.99 -3.10
C ILE A 348 17.47 11.13 -2.46
N LYS A 349 17.92 10.10 -3.17
CA LYS A 349 19.05 9.24 -2.77
C LYS A 349 20.04 9.16 -3.91
N ILE A 350 21.30 9.48 -3.64
CA ILE A 350 22.40 9.39 -4.58
C ILE A 350 23.35 8.29 -4.13
N ASN A 351 23.53 7.27 -4.96
CA ASN A 351 24.41 6.13 -4.71
C ASN A 351 25.68 6.25 -5.55
N PHE A 352 26.84 6.21 -4.90
CA PHE A 352 28.13 6.04 -5.53
C PHE A 352 28.60 4.61 -5.36
N LYS A 353 28.70 3.84 -6.46
CA LYS A 353 29.04 2.43 -6.44
C LYS A 353 30.40 2.18 -7.06
N GLU A 354 31.22 1.40 -6.38
CA GLU A 354 32.48 0.86 -6.91
C GLU A 354 32.70 -0.59 -6.49
N GLU A 355 33.72 -1.24 -7.05
CA GLU A 355 34.16 -2.55 -6.61
C GLU A 355 34.57 -2.53 -5.14
N LEU A 356 34.10 -3.51 -4.38
CA LEU A 356 34.48 -3.67 -2.97
C LEU A 356 35.93 -4.09 -2.85
N LYS A 357 36.74 -3.23 -2.26
CA LYS A 357 38.15 -3.47 -1.95
C LYS A 357 38.41 -3.14 -0.50
N LYS A 358 39.22 -3.97 0.20
CA LYS A 358 39.52 -3.80 1.63
C LYS A 358 40.05 -2.38 1.91
N GLU A 359 41.01 -1.94 1.11
CA GLU A 359 41.70 -0.67 1.26
C GLU A 359 40.78 0.56 1.13
N ASN A 360 39.61 0.42 0.46
CA ASN A 360 38.68 1.51 0.23
C ASN A 360 37.56 1.60 1.28
N ILE A 361 37.37 0.56 2.12
CA ILE A 361 36.24 0.51 3.06
C ILE A 361 36.29 1.69 4.04
N VAL A 362 37.44 1.87 4.69
CA VAL A 362 37.64 2.91 5.70
C VAL A 362 37.50 4.30 5.11
N ILE A 363 38.13 4.54 3.94
CA ILE A 363 38.14 5.84 3.30
C ILE A 363 36.71 6.25 2.83
N ARG A 364 35.89 5.30 2.38
CA ARG A 364 34.49 5.55 2.01
C ARG A 364 33.62 5.78 3.24
N ASN A 365 33.85 5.06 4.34
CA ASN A 365 33.16 5.32 5.60
C ASN A 365 33.51 6.72 6.14
N MET A 366 34.77 7.15 6.06
CA MET A 366 35.15 8.52 6.38
C MET A 366 34.47 9.56 5.48
N LEU A 367 34.34 9.30 4.17
CA LEU A 367 33.63 10.18 3.25
C LEU A 367 32.15 10.30 3.57
N SER A 368 31.50 9.23 4.02
CA SER A 368 30.10 9.28 4.44
C SER A 368 29.88 10.24 5.62
N LEU A 369 30.83 10.35 6.51
CA LEU A 369 30.77 11.23 7.68
C LEU A 369 31.14 12.68 7.29
N ILE A 370 32.30 12.88 6.65
CA ILE A 370 32.90 14.20 6.48
C ILE A 370 32.15 15.10 5.50
N LEU A 371 31.52 14.53 4.42
CA LEU A 371 30.83 15.33 3.40
C LEU A 371 29.51 15.95 3.92
N LEU A 372 28.94 15.46 5.01
CA LEU A 372 27.75 16.04 5.65
C LEU A 372 28.09 16.92 6.87
N GLU A 373 29.37 17.11 7.16
CA GLU A 373 29.85 17.93 8.29
C GLU A 373 29.88 19.44 7.91
N SER A 374 30.39 19.75 6.72
CA SER A 374 30.51 21.11 6.21
C SER A 374 30.75 21.13 4.70
N SER A 375 30.47 22.29 4.08
CA SER A 375 30.84 22.57 2.69
C SER A 375 31.52 23.95 2.58
N LYS A 376 32.00 24.30 1.40
CA LYS A 376 32.57 25.62 1.16
C LYS A 376 31.53 26.71 1.45
N LYS A 377 30.28 26.53 1.13
CA LYS A 377 29.17 27.48 1.40
C LYS A 377 28.78 27.49 2.86
N TYR A 378 28.81 26.33 3.52
CA TYR A 378 28.42 26.13 4.92
C TYR A 378 29.62 25.58 5.72
N PRO A 379 30.62 26.44 6.04
CA PRO A 379 31.90 25.98 6.59
C PRO A 379 31.86 25.50 8.04
N THR A 380 30.73 25.67 8.74
CA THR A 380 30.53 25.18 10.11
C THR A 380 29.20 24.42 10.24
N LYS A 381 29.15 23.48 11.14
CA LYS A 381 27.92 22.70 11.44
C LYS A 381 26.73 23.60 11.78
N ARG A 382 26.98 24.66 12.56
CA ARG A 382 25.94 25.64 12.92
C ARG A 382 25.30 26.32 11.71
N LEU A 383 26.11 26.74 10.70
CA LEU A 383 25.59 27.37 9.49
C LEU A 383 24.81 26.38 8.64
N LEU A 384 25.27 25.14 8.62
CA LEU A 384 24.57 24.06 7.94
C LEU A 384 23.21 23.78 8.61
N ASP A 385 23.14 23.69 9.94
CA ASP A 385 21.90 23.45 10.68
C ASP A 385 20.90 24.61 10.51
N ILE A 386 21.36 25.86 10.50
CA ILE A 386 20.52 27.04 10.20
C ILE A 386 19.90 26.91 8.80
N GLU A 387 20.70 26.58 7.78
CA GLU A 387 20.17 26.41 6.42
C GLU A 387 19.18 25.25 6.33
N CYS A 388 19.41 24.15 7.05
CA CYS A 388 18.42 23.05 7.13
C CYS A 388 17.08 23.53 7.70
N GLU A 389 17.08 24.40 8.72
CA GLU A 389 15.88 24.98 9.31
C GLU A 389 15.19 25.93 8.32
N GLU A 390 15.94 26.81 7.64
CA GLU A 390 15.39 27.73 6.63
C GLU A 390 14.78 27.01 5.43
N LEU A 391 15.30 25.84 5.06
CA LEU A 391 14.74 24.94 4.05
C LEU A 391 13.63 24.00 4.60
N TYR A 392 12.87 24.43 5.61
CA TYR A 392 11.77 23.68 6.23
C TYR A 392 12.19 22.35 6.87
N ASN A 393 13.30 22.35 7.62
CA ASN A 393 13.86 21.19 8.27
C ASN A 393 14.20 20.06 7.26
N VAL A 394 15.01 20.38 6.27
CA VAL A 394 15.59 19.39 5.37
C VAL A 394 16.37 18.36 6.17
N GLY A 395 16.05 17.08 5.96
CA GLY A 395 16.79 15.97 6.54
C GLY A 395 17.85 15.46 5.60
N ILE A 396 19.11 15.41 6.04
CA ILE A 396 20.23 14.83 5.30
C ILE A 396 20.80 13.63 6.06
N SER A 397 21.23 12.60 5.34
CA SER A 397 21.89 11.44 5.91
C SER A 397 22.79 10.74 4.91
N SER A 398 23.72 9.95 5.42
CA SER A 398 24.60 9.11 4.61
C SER A 398 24.76 7.73 5.23
N ASN A 399 25.09 6.77 4.43
CA ASN A 399 25.46 5.44 4.88
C ASN A 399 26.32 4.73 3.83
N THR A 400 27.08 3.74 4.27
CA THR A 400 27.75 2.78 3.40
C THR A 400 27.10 1.42 3.50
N SER A 401 27.12 0.65 2.42
CA SER A 401 26.59 -0.71 2.39
C SER A 401 27.39 -1.57 1.40
N ILE A 402 27.41 -2.87 1.66
CA ILE A 402 28.01 -3.86 0.77
C ILE A 402 26.89 -4.63 0.08
N SER A 403 26.90 -4.65 -1.25
CA SER A 403 25.96 -5.40 -2.08
C SER A 403 26.74 -6.30 -3.05
N GLY A 404 26.96 -7.54 -2.64
CA GLY A 404 27.77 -8.49 -3.39
C GLY A 404 29.20 -7.98 -3.59
N ASN A 405 29.58 -7.75 -4.85
CA ASN A 405 30.91 -7.24 -5.20
C ASN A 405 31.02 -5.70 -5.17
N TYR A 406 29.96 -4.99 -4.78
CA TYR A 406 29.94 -3.54 -4.71
C TYR A 406 30.01 -3.01 -3.29
N HIS A 407 30.78 -1.94 -3.10
CA HIS A 407 30.68 -1.02 -1.98
C HIS A 407 29.90 0.22 -2.44
N ILE A 408 28.78 0.48 -1.78
CA ILE A 408 27.86 1.57 -2.11
C ILE A 408 27.94 2.62 -1.02
N LEU A 409 28.34 3.83 -1.38
CA LEU A 409 28.26 5.01 -0.54
C LEU A 409 27.01 5.80 -0.97
N SER A 410 26.06 5.94 -0.05
CA SER A 410 24.76 6.55 -0.28
C SER A 410 24.63 7.87 0.49
N PHE A 411 24.12 8.90 -0.17
CA PHE A 411 23.68 10.14 0.44
C PHE A 411 22.20 10.35 0.18
N GLN A 412 21.48 10.85 1.16
CA GLN A 412 20.04 11.01 1.09
C GLN A 412 19.63 12.39 1.60
N GLU A 413 18.64 12.94 0.92
CA GLU A 413 17.96 14.17 1.31
C GLU A 413 16.44 13.92 1.36
N VAL A 414 15.76 14.57 2.33
CA VAL A 414 14.30 14.56 2.46
C VAL A 414 13.83 15.98 2.75
N PHE A 415 13.08 16.56 1.86
CA PHE A 415 12.59 17.93 1.98
C PHE A 415 11.09 18.04 1.69
N LEU A 416 10.47 19.12 2.15
CA LEU A 416 9.07 19.42 1.91
C LEU A 416 8.89 19.91 0.47
N ASN A 417 7.92 19.33 -0.26
CA ASN A 417 7.65 19.68 -1.64
C ASN A 417 7.18 21.16 -1.76
N GLU A 418 7.62 21.86 -2.78
CA GLU A 418 7.21 23.26 -3.05
C GLU A 418 5.71 23.47 -3.27
N LEU A 419 4.91 22.39 -3.46
CA LEU A 419 3.46 22.46 -3.39
C LEU A 419 2.93 22.90 -2.01
N TYR A 420 3.75 22.81 -0.96
CA TYR A 420 3.43 23.14 0.43
C TYR A 420 4.29 24.25 1.01
N THR A 421 5.16 24.87 0.18
CA THR A 421 6.11 25.94 0.52
C THR A 421 6.12 27.01 -0.56
N GLU A 422 7.19 27.81 -0.64
CA GLU A 422 7.37 28.80 -1.68
C GLU A 422 7.86 28.15 -2.99
N LYS A 423 7.64 28.86 -4.08
CA LYS A 423 8.11 28.47 -5.41
C LYS A 423 9.64 28.36 -5.45
N ASN A 424 10.16 27.40 -6.20
CA ASN A 424 11.58 27.04 -6.36
C ASN A 424 12.22 26.34 -5.15
N MET A 425 11.47 25.98 -4.13
CA MET A 425 12.02 25.31 -2.95
C MET A 425 12.62 23.93 -3.28
N ASN A 426 12.06 23.22 -4.25
CA ASN A 426 12.61 21.94 -4.73
C ASN A 426 14.03 22.13 -5.29
N GLU A 427 14.29 23.20 -6.06
CA GLU A 427 15.64 23.50 -6.59
C GLU A 427 16.60 23.95 -5.49
N LEU A 428 16.15 24.80 -4.56
CA LEU A 428 16.99 25.28 -3.46
C LEU A 428 17.44 24.14 -2.54
N SER A 429 16.54 23.25 -2.18
CA SER A 429 16.86 22.07 -1.37
C SER A 429 17.88 21.17 -2.08
N PHE A 430 17.65 20.85 -3.35
CA PHE A 430 18.60 20.04 -4.11
C PHE A 430 19.97 20.70 -4.29
N GLN A 431 20.03 22.03 -4.49
CA GLN A 431 21.29 22.77 -4.53
C GLN A 431 22.03 22.74 -3.20
N PHE A 432 21.30 22.87 -2.08
CA PHE A 432 21.87 22.71 -0.74
C PHE A 432 22.54 21.35 -0.60
N PHE A 433 21.82 20.27 -0.95
CA PHE A 433 22.34 18.92 -0.87
C PHE A 433 23.58 18.69 -1.75
N LEU A 434 23.55 19.19 -2.98
CA LEU A 434 24.69 19.05 -3.87
C LEU A 434 25.90 19.90 -3.46
N ASN A 435 25.70 21.06 -2.83
CA ASN A 435 26.81 21.86 -2.26
C ASN A 435 27.60 21.06 -1.21
N LEU A 436 26.93 20.19 -0.43
CA LEU A 436 27.60 19.31 0.52
C LEU A 436 28.40 18.22 -0.18
N LEU A 437 27.86 17.65 -1.26
CA LEU A 437 28.46 16.50 -1.93
C LEU A 437 29.53 16.87 -2.95
N LEU A 438 29.38 18.00 -3.66
CA LEU A 438 30.24 18.40 -4.80
C LEU A 438 31.13 19.61 -4.55
N ASP A 439 30.86 20.38 -3.50
CA ASP A 439 31.67 21.53 -3.11
C ASP A 439 32.06 21.46 -1.60
N PRO A 440 32.77 20.39 -1.20
CA PRO A 440 33.14 20.20 0.20
C PRO A 440 34.07 21.29 0.72
N ASN A 441 34.18 21.42 2.03
CA ASN A 441 35.03 22.41 2.69
C ASN A 441 36.52 22.01 2.61
N ILE A 442 37.22 22.52 1.58
CA ILE A 442 38.59 22.15 1.26
C ILE A 442 39.51 23.36 1.47
N VAL A 443 40.60 23.17 2.19
CA VAL A 443 41.68 24.15 2.40
C VAL A 443 43.01 23.49 2.00
N ASP A 444 43.79 24.16 1.16
CA ASP A 444 45.11 23.70 0.68
C ASP A 444 45.06 22.26 0.06
N ASN A 445 44.05 21.97 -0.75
CA ASN A 445 43.79 20.66 -1.34
C ASN A 445 43.56 19.52 -0.31
N MET A 446 43.06 19.84 0.86
CA MET A 446 42.77 18.89 1.94
C MET A 446 41.43 19.22 2.59
N PHE A 447 40.76 18.23 3.16
CA PHE A 447 39.66 18.47 4.08
C PHE A 447 40.15 19.26 5.31
N THR A 448 39.30 20.08 5.92
CA THR A 448 39.62 20.80 7.15
C THR A 448 40.05 19.84 8.26
N LEU A 449 40.95 20.29 9.13
CA LEU A 449 41.48 19.44 10.19
C LEU A 449 40.41 19.00 11.16
N ASP A 450 39.50 19.90 11.52
CA ASP A 450 38.44 19.62 12.48
C ASP A 450 37.46 18.57 11.92
N ALA A 451 36.98 18.73 10.67
CA ALA A 451 36.07 17.76 10.04
C ALA A 451 36.73 16.39 9.86
N PHE A 452 38.00 16.36 9.48
CA PHE A 452 38.77 15.11 9.37
C PHE A 452 38.91 14.40 10.72
N ASN A 453 39.29 15.11 11.78
CA ASN A 453 39.45 14.54 13.12
C ASN A 453 38.15 14.02 13.69
N ASN A 454 37.03 14.75 13.48
CA ASN A 454 35.69 14.33 13.90
C ASN A 454 35.28 13.03 13.18
N ALA A 455 35.42 12.99 11.85
CA ALA A 455 35.08 11.79 11.07
C ALA A 455 35.97 10.60 11.45
N LYS A 456 37.26 10.82 11.66
CA LYS A 456 38.21 9.79 12.08
C LYS A 456 37.84 9.22 13.45
N LYS A 457 37.55 10.10 14.42
CA LYS A 457 37.15 9.68 15.78
C LYS A 457 35.86 8.89 15.78
N CYS A 458 34.83 9.36 15.06
CA CYS A 458 33.57 8.61 14.94
C CYS A 458 33.76 7.21 14.35
N LEU A 459 34.56 7.11 13.29
CA LEU A 459 34.81 5.82 12.65
C LEU A 459 35.68 4.89 13.54
N GLU A 460 36.65 5.44 14.28
CA GLU A 460 37.44 4.70 15.27
C GLU A 460 36.56 4.09 16.35
N GLU A 461 35.62 4.87 16.90
CA GLU A 461 34.62 4.40 17.87
C GLU A 461 33.75 3.28 17.30
N ASP A 462 33.28 3.43 16.05
CA ASP A 462 32.49 2.38 15.35
C ASP A 462 33.29 1.09 15.13
N ILE A 463 34.56 1.19 14.76
CA ILE A 463 35.43 0.02 14.57
C ILE A 463 35.69 -0.68 15.91
N MET A 464 35.99 0.09 16.98
CA MET A 464 36.26 -0.47 18.31
C MET A 464 35.01 -1.14 18.90
N SER A 465 33.85 -0.52 18.75
CA SER A 465 32.58 -1.05 19.27
C SER A 465 31.97 -2.18 18.41
N PHE A 466 32.55 -2.50 17.25
CA PHE A 466 32.03 -3.54 16.36
C PHE A 466 31.83 -4.88 17.07
N GLY A 467 32.77 -5.22 17.94
CA GLY A 467 32.72 -6.47 18.72
C GLY A 467 31.76 -6.45 19.92
N ASP A 468 31.19 -5.29 20.29
CA ASP A 468 30.29 -5.17 21.45
C ASP A 468 28.87 -5.66 21.14
N VAL A 469 28.54 -5.84 19.88
CA VAL A 469 27.30 -6.49 19.43
C VAL A 469 27.59 -7.95 19.09
N PRO A 470 27.32 -8.90 20.01
CA PRO A 470 27.75 -10.31 19.87
C PRO A 470 27.24 -11.00 18.62
N ALA A 471 26.00 -10.69 18.18
CA ALA A 471 25.41 -11.25 16.97
C ALA A 471 26.14 -10.79 15.71
N ARG A 472 26.57 -9.51 15.65
CA ARG A 472 27.36 -8.95 14.54
C ARG A 472 28.73 -9.61 14.46
N LEU A 473 29.40 -9.75 15.60
CA LEU A 473 30.70 -10.42 15.69
C LEU A 473 30.61 -11.90 15.26
N ALA A 474 29.60 -12.61 15.76
CA ALA A 474 29.38 -14.01 15.43
C ALA A 474 29.14 -14.22 13.93
N LEU A 475 28.35 -13.36 13.29
CA LEU A 475 28.09 -13.41 11.85
C LEU A 475 29.35 -13.09 11.03
N SER A 476 30.12 -12.07 11.42
CA SER A 476 31.40 -11.73 10.77
C SER A 476 32.39 -12.86 10.84
N ASN A 477 32.53 -13.48 12.01
CA ASN A 477 33.45 -14.63 12.18
C ASN A 477 32.94 -15.88 11.44
N LEU A 478 31.63 -16.09 11.35
CA LEU A 478 31.08 -17.13 10.47
C LEU A 478 31.51 -16.89 9.02
N TYR A 479 31.34 -15.65 8.49
CA TYR A 479 31.75 -15.33 7.11
C TYR A 479 33.23 -15.57 6.85
N LYS A 480 34.11 -15.13 7.75
CA LYS A 480 35.58 -15.40 7.65
C LYS A 480 35.89 -16.87 7.52
N ASN A 481 35.18 -17.71 8.27
CA ASN A 481 35.39 -19.17 8.26
C ASN A 481 34.68 -19.89 7.11
N MET A 482 33.53 -19.41 6.70
CA MET A 482 32.66 -20.05 5.70
C MET A 482 33.03 -19.65 4.27
N CYS A 483 33.38 -18.38 4.07
CA CYS A 483 33.61 -17.75 2.76
C CYS A 483 34.95 -17.02 2.68
N PRO A 484 36.12 -17.67 3.03
CA PRO A 484 37.42 -17.02 2.99
C PRO A 484 37.77 -16.59 1.55
N ASN A 485 38.51 -15.49 1.43
CA ASN A 485 38.90 -14.87 0.16
C ASN A 485 37.73 -14.45 -0.74
N THR A 486 36.62 -14.07 -0.13
CA THR A 486 35.46 -13.49 -0.83
C THR A 486 35.12 -12.11 -0.23
N PRO A 487 34.36 -11.28 -0.92
CA PRO A 487 33.90 -10.00 -0.37
C PRO A 487 33.15 -10.12 0.98
N LEU A 488 32.59 -11.29 1.28
CA LEU A 488 31.81 -11.55 2.50
C LEU A 488 32.66 -11.60 3.78
N GLU A 489 33.96 -11.86 3.68
CA GLU A 489 34.84 -11.87 4.86
C GLU A 489 35.18 -10.46 5.38
N LEU A 490 34.95 -9.45 4.54
CA LEU A 490 35.32 -8.07 4.85
C LEU A 490 34.33 -7.45 5.85
N VAL A 491 34.88 -6.70 6.82
CA VAL A 491 34.07 -6.01 7.83
C VAL A 491 33.61 -4.65 7.28
N SER A 492 32.34 -4.37 7.37
CA SER A 492 31.72 -3.19 6.74
C SER A 492 32.22 -1.84 7.30
N CYS A 493 32.56 -1.75 8.59
CA CYS A 493 33.18 -0.54 9.18
C CYS A 493 34.67 -0.42 8.86
N GLY A 494 35.31 -1.49 8.35
CA GLY A 494 36.75 -1.53 8.07
C GLY A 494 37.60 -1.94 9.26
N TYR A 495 38.88 -1.52 9.24
CA TYR A 495 39.90 -1.97 10.19
C TYR A 495 40.68 -0.78 10.71
N LEU A 496 41.06 -0.84 12.01
CA LEU A 496 41.78 0.24 12.68
C LEU A 496 43.15 0.51 12.04
N GLU A 497 43.86 -0.56 11.59
CA GLU A 497 45.13 -0.46 10.88
C GLU A 497 45.00 0.39 9.58
N ASP A 498 43.92 0.19 8.83
CA ASP A 498 43.65 0.93 7.59
C ASP A 498 43.28 2.39 7.91
N LEU A 499 42.52 2.64 8.99
CA LEU A 499 42.14 3.99 9.44
C LEU A 499 43.35 4.83 9.83
N ASN A 500 44.36 4.22 10.45
CA ASN A 500 45.59 4.92 10.86
C ASN A 500 46.43 5.39 9.65
N ASN A 501 46.26 4.76 8.49
CA ASN A 501 46.95 5.10 7.27
C ASN A 501 46.26 6.21 6.43
N VAL A 502 45.02 6.58 6.77
CA VAL A 502 44.30 7.65 6.04
C VAL A 502 44.81 9.00 6.46
N THR A 503 45.19 9.83 5.47
CA THR A 503 45.55 11.23 5.65
C THR A 503 44.51 12.14 5.03
N ARG A 504 44.53 13.46 5.36
CA ARG A 504 43.63 14.46 4.79
C ARG A 504 43.77 14.54 3.26
N GLU A 505 45.00 14.44 2.77
CA GLU A 505 45.35 14.47 1.36
C GLU A 505 44.84 13.24 0.64
N SER A 506 45.11 12.05 1.19
CA SER A 506 44.66 10.78 0.58
C SER A 506 43.12 10.67 0.52
N LEU A 507 42.43 11.18 1.52
CA LEU A 507 40.96 11.24 1.56
C LEU A 507 40.40 12.17 0.47
N TYR A 508 41.04 13.35 0.26
CA TYR A 508 40.58 14.28 -0.77
C TYR A 508 40.90 13.76 -2.19
N GLU A 509 42.07 13.17 -2.40
CA GLU A 509 42.40 12.53 -3.68
C GLU A 509 41.44 11.42 -4.03
N TYR A 510 41.10 10.59 -3.06
CA TYR A 510 40.11 9.52 -3.27
C TYR A 510 38.73 10.13 -3.60
N TYR A 511 38.28 11.14 -2.88
CA TYR A 511 37.02 11.86 -3.16
C TYR A 511 36.94 12.34 -4.61
N LYS A 512 38.01 13.04 -5.12
CA LYS A 512 38.05 13.50 -6.50
C LYS A 512 37.94 12.35 -7.51
N ASN A 513 38.60 11.24 -7.22
CA ASN A 513 38.55 10.07 -8.07
C ASN A 513 37.18 9.39 -8.02
N MET A 514 36.57 9.29 -6.84
CA MET A 514 35.24 8.68 -6.63
C MET A 514 34.18 9.38 -7.49
N ILE A 515 34.09 10.71 -7.45
CA ILE A 515 33.14 11.49 -8.26
C ILE A 515 33.28 11.18 -9.75
N LYS A 516 34.51 10.95 -10.25
CA LYS A 516 34.79 10.69 -11.67
C LYS A 516 34.61 9.26 -12.09
N SER A 517 34.85 8.29 -11.20
CA SER A 517 34.98 6.86 -11.56
C SER A 517 33.81 5.99 -11.11
N ASN A 518 33.07 6.38 -10.06
CA ASN A 518 32.00 5.55 -9.53
C ASN A 518 30.77 5.52 -10.46
N LEU A 519 30.07 4.41 -10.45
CA LEU A 519 28.70 4.33 -11.02
C LEU A 519 27.78 5.11 -10.11
N ILE A 520 27.00 6.04 -10.69
CA ILE A 520 26.11 6.91 -9.93
C ILE A 520 24.68 6.64 -10.33
N ASP A 521 23.82 6.36 -9.35
CA ASP A 521 22.38 6.27 -9.50
C ASP A 521 21.69 7.28 -8.58
N ILE A 522 20.73 8.03 -9.11
CA ILE A 522 19.95 9.06 -8.41
C ILE A 522 18.51 8.60 -8.37
N PHE A 523 18.00 8.28 -7.20
CA PHE A 523 16.58 7.90 -6.99
C PHE A 523 15.83 9.12 -6.43
N VAL A 524 14.70 9.45 -7.05
CA VAL A 524 13.80 10.53 -6.61
C VAL A 524 12.41 9.96 -6.39
N VAL A 525 11.88 10.09 -5.18
CA VAL A 525 10.55 9.61 -4.80
C VAL A 525 9.71 10.77 -4.31
N GLY A 526 8.50 10.94 -4.87
CA GLY A 526 7.53 11.94 -4.44
C GLY A 526 6.64 12.45 -5.55
N ASN A 527 5.95 13.55 -5.27
CA ASN A 527 5.12 14.26 -6.24
C ASN A 527 5.94 15.44 -6.84
N PHE A 528 6.31 15.34 -8.09
CA PHE A 528 7.09 16.38 -8.80
C PHE A 528 6.76 16.36 -10.29
N ASN A 529 7.08 17.45 -10.98
CA ASN A 529 7.06 17.50 -12.43
C ASN A 529 8.35 16.88 -12.98
N ASP A 530 8.25 15.93 -13.91
CA ASP A 530 9.39 15.19 -14.47
C ASP A 530 10.41 16.10 -15.15
N ASP A 531 9.93 17.04 -16.00
CA ASP A 531 10.81 17.90 -16.80
C ASP A 531 11.49 18.94 -15.92
N GLU A 532 10.79 19.48 -14.92
CA GLU A 532 11.37 20.43 -13.95
C GLU A 532 12.43 19.75 -13.09
N MET A 533 12.12 18.58 -12.51
CA MET A 533 13.08 17.83 -11.68
C MET A 533 14.28 17.37 -12.50
N LEU A 534 14.09 16.93 -13.75
CA LEU A 534 15.17 16.58 -14.65
C LEU A 534 16.08 17.78 -14.94
N ASN A 535 15.50 18.95 -15.19
CA ASN A 535 16.26 20.19 -15.42
C ASN A 535 17.03 20.62 -14.17
N ILE A 536 16.42 20.51 -12.98
CA ILE A 536 17.11 20.78 -11.69
C ILE A 536 18.34 19.86 -11.55
N ILE A 537 18.18 18.56 -11.77
CA ILE A 537 19.27 17.59 -11.66
C ILE A 537 20.37 17.90 -12.69
N LYS A 538 20.03 18.08 -13.97
CA LYS A 538 21.01 18.34 -15.03
C LYS A 538 21.79 19.65 -14.85
N LYS A 539 21.11 20.69 -14.41
CA LYS A 539 21.72 22.00 -14.16
C LYS A 539 22.76 21.93 -13.04
N ASN A 540 22.50 21.13 -12.01
CA ASN A 540 23.30 21.14 -10.79
C ASN A 540 24.29 19.94 -10.70
N MET A 541 24.02 18.80 -11.36
CA MET A 541 24.92 17.63 -11.40
C MET A 541 25.91 17.70 -12.56
N THR A 542 26.90 18.56 -12.46
CA THR A 542 27.94 18.75 -13.50
C THR A 542 29.10 17.77 -13.31
N ILE A 543 28.93 16.52 -13.64
CA ILE A 543 29.93 15.44 -13.53
C ILE A 543 30.38 14.99 -14.92
N ASN A 544 31.68 14.93 -15.15
CA ASN A 544 32.28 14.45 -16.40
C ASN A 544 32.39 12.90 -16.37
N THR A 545 32.11 12.28 -17.52
CA THR A 545 32.11 10.85 -17.67
C THR A 545 33.49 10.23 -17.84
N ILE A 546 33.77 9.15 -17.10
CA ILE A 546 34.87 8.23 -17.37
C ILE A 546 34.28 6.85 -17.63
N LYS A 547 34.97 6.02 -18.42
CA LYS A 547 34.57 4.64 -18.70
C LYS A 547 34.48 3.85 -17.40
N LYS A 548 33.28 3.31 -17.08
CA LYS A 548 32.92 2.64 -15.84
C LYS A 548 32.81 1.12 -16.07
N GLN A 549 33.27 0.32 -15.11
CA GLN A 549 33.10 -1.13 -15.13
C GLN A 549 31.84 -1.51 -14.36
N ASN A 550 30.99 -2.34 -15.00
CA ASN A 550 29.82 -2.92 -14.35
C ASN A 550 30.14 -4.34 -13.90
N LEU A 551 30.04 -4.61 -12.60
CA LEU A 551 30.26 -5.91 -11.98
C LEU A 551 28.93 -6.59 -11.65
N SER A 552 28.96 -7.89 -11.40
CA SER A 552 27.78 -8.60 -10.88
C SER A 552 27.62 -8.33 -9.38
N HIS A 553 26.42 -8.05 -8.94
CA HIS A 553 26.08 -8.02 -7.52
C HIS A 553 26.07 -9.43 -6.89
N PHE A 554 25.90 -10.49 -7.69
CA PHE A 554 25.81 -11.85 -7.19
C PHE A 554 27.16 -12.47 -6.90
N ILE A 555 27.31 -13.08 -5.71
CA ILE A 555 28.47 -13.85 -5.29
C ILE A 555 28.15 -15.33 -5.44
N LYS A 556 28.87 -16.03 -6.31
CA LYS A 556 28.72 -17.49 -6.50
C LYS A 556 29.41 -18.26 -5.37
N GLN A 557 28.81 -19.37 -4.95
CA GLN A 557 29.36 -20.30 -3.96
C GLN A 557 29.94 -21.53 -4.66
N ASP A 558 31.19 -21.42 -5.12
CA ASP A 558 31.81 -22.47 -5.92
C ASP A 558 32.31 -23.65 -5.08
N LYS A 559 32.62 -23.40 -3.80
CA LYS A 559 33.14 -24.40 -2.89
C LYS A 559 32.18 -24.70 -1.75
N ILE A 560 31.63 -25.90 -1.71
CA ILE A 560 30.78 -26.40 -0.61
C ILE A 560 31.52 -27.56 0.06
N ARG A 561 31.63 -27.52 1.39
CA ARG A 561 32.30 -28.61 2.16
C ARG A 561 31.46 -29.88 2.15
N ASN A 562 32.12 -31.02 1.98
CA ASN A 562 31.46 -32.33 2.09
C ASN A 562 31.01 -32.64 3.54
N ARG A 563 31.74 -32.11 4.51
CA ARG A 563 31.40 -32.17 5.94
C ARG A 563 31.46 -30.77 6.51
N ALA A 564 30.41 -30.40 7.24
CA ALA A 564 30.36 -29.12 7.92
C ALA A 564 31.48 -29.02 8.97
N GLN A 565 32.17 -27.88 9.01
CA GLN A 565 33.10 -27.57 10.10
C GLN A 565 32.32 -26.96 11.28
N THR A 566 32.92 -27.10 12.47
CA THR A 566 32.46 -26.39 13.68
C THR A 566 33.58 -25.52 14.18
N VAL A 567 33.29 -24.24 14.40
CA VAL A 567 34.23 -23.25 14.95
C VAL A 567 33.64 -22.72 16.24
N ILE A 568 34.45 -22.62 17.27
CA ILE A 568 34.06 -22.15 18.60
C ILE A 568 35.06 -21.09 19.05
N ASP A 569 34.54 -19.89 19.27
CA ASP A 569 35.27 -18.79 19.90
C ASP A 569 34.64 -18.51 21.25
N GLU A 570 35.43 -18.06 22.21
CA GLU A 570 34.96 -17.71 23.56
C GLU A 570 34.97 -16.18 23.76
N LYS A 571 33.96 -15.67 24.41
CA LYS A 571 33.86 -14.24 24.80
C LYS A 571 33.10 -14.11 26.11
N ASP A 572 33.43 -13.10 26.90
CA ASP A 572 32.66 -12.72 28.10
C ASP A 572 31.24 -12.29 27.72
N LEU A 573 30.29 -13.21 27.86
CA LEU A 573 28.90 -13.07 27.48
C LEU A 573 28.01 -13.93 28.38
N ASN A 574 26.88 -13.39 28.79
CA ASN A 574 25.87 -14.14 29.55
C ASN A 574 25.17 -15.21 28.71
N GLN A 575 25.15 -15.06 27.39
CA GLN A 575 24.45 -15.94 26.47
C GLN A 575 25.36 -16.29 25.29
N SER A 576 25.40 -17.56 24.92
CA SER A 576 26.11 -18.01 23.73
C SER A 576 25.28 -17.76 22.47
N ILE A 577 25.94 -17.39 21.37
CA ILE A 577 25.31 -17.20 20.06
C ILE A 577 25.83 -18.30 19.12
N MET A 578 24.89 -19.07 18.60
CA MET A 578 25.16 -20.09 17.60
C MET A 578 24.62 -19.65 16.24
N ILE A 579 25.41 -19.77 15.17
CA ILE A 579 24.94 -19.56 13.79
C ILE A 579 25.34 -20.78 12.94
N MET A 580 24.34 -21.38 12.29
CA MET A 580 24.55 -22.43 11.31
C MET A 580 24.45 -21.83 9.91
N GLY A 581 25.55 -21.83 9.17
CA GLY A 581 25.66 -21.29 7.83
C GLY A 581 25.53 -22.38 6.76
N TYR A 582 24.67 -22.16 5.81
CA TYR A 582 24.39 -23.04 4.69
C TYR A 582 24.72 -22.35 3.37
N LYS A 583 25.30 -23.10 2.42
CA LYS A 583 25.51 -22.67 1.03
C LYS A 583 24.44 -23.26 0.13
N ILE A 584 23.97 -22.47 -0.85
CA ILE A 584 22.91 -22.89 -1.76
C ILE A 584 23.46 -22.97 -3.18
N LYS A 585 23.30 -24.12 -3.82
CA LYS A 585 23.80 -24.40 -5.17
C LYS A 585 22.75 -24.00 -6.23
N ASP A 586 23.22 -23.50 -7.36
CA ASP A 586 22.49 -23.43 -8.62
C ASP A 586 21.06 -22.89 -8.49
N LEU A 587 20.89 -21.72 -7.82
CA LEU A 587 19.61 -21.04 -7.70
C LEU A 587 19.22 -20.38 -9.03
N THR A 588 18.05 -20.70 -9.51
CA THR A 588 17.37 -19.89 -10.53
C THR A 588 16.92 -18.55 -9.92
N GLU A 589 16.62 -17.57 -10.76
CA GLU A 589 16.10 -16.27 -10.31
C GLU A 589 14.77 -16.44 -9.56
N PHE A 590 13.87 -17.28 -10.07
CA PHE A 590 12.59 -17.56 -9.44
C PHE A 590 12.75 -18.20 -8.05
N GLU A 591 13.64 -19.16 -7.91
CA GLU A 591 13.94 -19.78 -6.61
C GLU A 591 14.51 -18.77 -5.63
N ARG A 592 15.41 -17.89 -6.09
CA ARG A 592 16.09 -16.88 -5.27
C ARG A 592 15.12 -15.85 -4.70
N VAL A 593 14.17 -15.39 -5.50
CA VAL A 593 13.26 -14.32 -5.12
C VAL A 593 12.02 -14.86 -4.39
N TYR A 594 11.45 -15.98 -4.87
CA TYR A 594 10.14 -16.44 -4.43
C TYR A 594 10.19 -17.71 -3.59
N VAL A 595 10.84 -18.75 -4.08
CA VAL A 595 10.79 -20.05 -3.39
C VAL A 595 11.52 -20.01 -2.05
N LEU A 596 12.69 -19.34 -1.99
CA LEU A 596 13.44 -19.17 -0.74
C LEU A 596 12.67 -18.31 0.28
N SER A 597 11.87 -17.33 -0.16
CA SER A 597 11.05 -16.53 0.75
C SER A 597 10.03 -17.39 1.48
N ILE A 598 9.31 -18.25 0.75
CA ILE A 598 8.30 -19.17 1.34
C ILE A 598 9.00 -20.25 2.17
N TYR A 599 10.09 -20.85 1.65
CA TYR A 599 10.88 -21.81 2.40
C TYR A 599 11.34 -21.25 3.76
N ASN A 600 11.90 -20.04 3.75
CA ASN A 600 12.41 -19.40 4.96
C ASN A 600 11.28 -19.05 5.95
N ALA A 601 10.14 -18.57 5.48
CA ALA A 601 8.98 -18.28 6.33
C ALA A 601 8.48 -19.53 7.07
N ILE A 602 8.41 -20.68 6.38
CA ILE A 602 8.00 -21.95 6.97
C ILE A 602 9.05 -22.48 7.95
N LEU A 603 10.35 -22.37 7.61
CA LEU A 603 11.43 -22.93 8.42
C LEU A 603 11.64 -22.14 9.71
N GLY A 604 11.90 -20.82 9.63
CA GLY A 604 12.33 -20.02 10.79
C GLY A 604 12.16 -18.51 10.66
N GLY A 605 11.39 -18.04 9.67
CA GLY A 605 11.17 -16.61 9.42
C GLY A 605 10.00 -15.97 10.18
N SER A 606 9.28 -16.75 11.00
CA SER A 606 8.11 -16.26 11.75
C SER A 606 7.94 -16.97 13.10
N PRO A 607 7.16 -16.43 14.04
CA PRO A 607 6.82 -17.12 15.29
C PRO A 607 6.08 -18.44 15.08
N ASP A 608 5.36 -18.61 13.98
CA ASP A 608 4.66 -19.85 13.62
C ASP A 608 5.53 -20.90 12.93
N SER A 609 6.79 -20.58 12.70
CA SER A 609 7.74 -21.44 11.97
C SER A 609 8.14 -22.71 12.72
N LYS A 610 8.66 -23.69 11.97
CA LYS A 610 9.10 -24.98 12.51
C LYS A 610 10.18 -24.83 13.58
N LEU A 611 11.18 -23.99 13.34
CA LEU A 611 12.29 -23.81 14.29
C LEU A 611 11.78 -23.19 15.59
N PHE A 612 10.93 -22.16 15.51
CA PHE A 612 10.39 -21.50 16.68
C PHE A 612 9.58 -22.48 17.53
N LYS A 613 8.60 -23.18 16.93
CA LYS A 613 7.74 -24.14 17.62
C LYS A 613 8.50 -25.32 18.21
N GLN A 614 9.49 -25.87 17.47
CA GLN A 614 10.17 -27.10 17.94
C GLN A 614 11.34 -26.82 18.89
N ILE A 615 12.10 -25.75 18.67
CA ILE A 615 13.36 -25.52 19.42
C ILE A 615 13.09 -24.64 20.63
N ARG A 616 12.35 -23.55 20.45
CA ARG A 616 12.07 -22.59 21.51
C ARG A 616 10.89 -23.02 22.38
N GLU A 617 9.71 -23.25 21.79
CA GLU A 617 8.50 -23.52 22.59
C GLU A 617 8.50 -24.94 23.16
N LYS A 618 8.66 -25.96 22.30
CA LYS A 618 8.50 -27.36 22.74
C LYS A 618 9.69 -27.89 23.57
N ASN A 619 10.90 -27.48 23.22
CA ASN A 619 12.13 -28.02 23.89
C ASN A 619 12.84 -27.00 24.77
N SER A 620 12.45 -25.71 24.75
CA SER A 620 13.05 -24.64 25.58
C SER A 620 14.59 -24.58 25.51
N LEU A 621 15.18 -24.76 24.32
CA LEU A 621 16.63 -24.85 24.14
C LEU A 621 17.29 -23.52 23.81
N CYS A 622 16.51 -22.51 23.48
CA CYS A 622 16.99 -21.19 23.09
C CYS A 622 16.03 -20.09 23.51
N TYR A 623 16.54 -18.89 23.74
CA TYR A 623 15.77 -17.69 24.00
C TYR A 623 15.24 -17.07 22.71
N SER A 624 16.03 -17.14 21.66
CA SER A 624 15.68 -16.69 20.31
C SER A 624 16.18 -17.68 19.27
N ILE A 625 15.42 -17.84 18.19
CA ILE A 625 15.84 -18.59 17.01
C ILE A 625 15.19 -18.00 15.78
N SER A 626 15.96 -17.84 14.71
CA SER A 626 15.46 -17.35 13.44
C SER A 626 16.24 -17.96 12.27
N SER A 627 15.60 -17.97 11.10
CA SER A 627 16.24 -18.29 9.83
C SER A 627 16.18 -17.07 8.91
N SER A 628 17.28 -16.80 8.23
CA SER A 628 17.40 -15.75 7.20
C SER A 628 18.19 -16.27 6.01
N TYR A 629 18.07 -15.58 4.86
CA TYR A 629 18.81 -15.95 3.66
C TYR A 629 19.29 -14.70 2.90
N SER A 630 20.38 -14.87 2.13
CA SER A 630 20.88 -13.88 1.19
C SER A 630 20.83 -14.46 -0.22
N GLY A 631 19.90 -13.98 -1.05
CA GLY A 631 19.81 -14.33 -2.46
C GLY A 631 21.01 -13.81 -3.27
N ILE A 632 21.63 -12.71 -2.83
CA ILE A 632 22.84 -12.13 -3.48
C ILE A 632 24.04 -13.07 -3.31
N SER A 633 24.19 -13.65 -2.11
CA SER A 633 25.35 -14.50 -1.77
C SER A 633 25.06 -16.00 -1.86
N ASN A 634 23.83 -16.40 -2.18
CA ASN A 634 23.37 -17.80 -2.15
C ASN A 634 23.66 -18.49 -0.81
N LEU A 635 23.35 -17.82 0.28
CA LEU A 635 23.57 -18.29 1.65
C LEU A 635 22.27 -18.30 2.44
N GLN A 636 22.19 -19.23 3.41
CA GLN A 636 21.17 -19.25 4.44
C GLN A 636 21.82 -19.37 5.81
N PHE A 637 21.20 -18.74 6.80
CA PHE A 637 21.66 -18.73 8.19
C PHE A 637 20.53 -19.13 9.11
N ILE A 638 20.87 -19.92 10.14
CA ILE A 638 19.99 -20.16 11.27
C ILE A 638 20.74 -19.70 12.51
N SER A 639 20.23 -18.66 13.16
CA SER A 639 20.84 -18.06 14.35
C SER A 639 20.00 -18.38 15.59
N ALA A 640 20.67 -18.72 16.70
CA ALA A 640 20.01 -18.98 17.97
C ALA A 640 20.84 -18.45 19.16
N GLY A 641 20.16 -17.82 20.12
CA GLY A 641 20.71 -17.50 21.44
C GLY A 641 20.46 -18.67 22.39
N ILE A 642 21.51 -19.34 22.83
CA ILE A 642 21.44 -20.60 23.58
C ILE A 642 22.28 -20.57 24.85
N ASP A 643 21.94 -21.43 25.79
CA ASP A 643 22.88 -21.80 26.86
C ASP A 643 23.97 -22.71 26.29
N LYS A 644 25.22 -22.57 26.77
CA LYS A 644 26.39 -23.33 26.31
C LYS A 644 26.17 -24.84 26.28
N ASP A 645 25.43 -25.37 27.26
CA ASP A 645 25.18 -26.81 27.42
C ASP A 645 24.14 -27.35 26.43
N ASN A 646 23.32 -26.49 25.87
CA ASN A 646 22.29 -26.85 24.89
C ASN A 646 22.82 -26.97 23.45
N PHE A 647 24.07 -26.58 23.18
CA PHE A 647 24.62 -26.47 21.82
C PHE A 647 24.41 -27.73 20.98
N LYS A 648 24.89 -28.90 21.44
CA LYS A 648 24.79 -30.14 20.65
C LYS A 648 23.35 -30.55 20.37
N LYS A 649 22.48 -30.39 21.38
CA LYS A 649 21.04 -30.74 21.26
C LYS A 649 20.35 -29.83 20.30
N CYS A 650 20.62 -28.52 20.37
CA CYS A 650 20.06 -27.51 19.47
C CYS A 650 20.47 -27.75 18.01
N VAL A 651 21.77 -27.98 17.74
CA VAL A 651 22.29 -28.32 16.41
C VAL A 651 21.58 -29.54 15.81
N ASN A 652 21.41 -30.61 16.60
CA ASN A 652 20.80 -31.85 16.11
C ASN A 652 19.31 -31.64 15.77
N LEU A 653 18.57 -30.89 16.58
CA LEU A 653 17.16 -30.59 16.32
C LEU A 653 17.00 -29.68 15.10
N ILE A 654 17.85 -28.65 14.94
CA ILE A 654 17.84 -27.80 13.75
C ILE A 654 18.07 -28.63 12.49
N LYS A 655 19.10 -29.50 12.49
CA LYS A 655 19.34 -30.39 11.36
C LYS A 655 18.14 -31.28 11.02
N LYS A 656 17.41 -31.74 12.04
CA LYS A 656 16.20 -32.55 11.86
C LYS A 656 15.08 -31.73 11.19
N GLU A 657 14.85 -30.48 11.62
CA GLU A 657 13.82 -29.63 11.03
C GLU A 657 14.18 -29.21 9.58
N VAL A 658 15.45 -28.90 9.30
CA VAL A 658 15.91 -28.66 7.92
C VAL A 658 15.71 -29.92 7.04
N LYS A 659 15.97 -31.10 7.57
CA LYS A 659 15.75 -32.37 6.84
C LYS A 659 14.27 -32.63 6.55
N LYS A 660 13.36 -32.21 7.45
CA LYS A 660 11.93 -32.28 7.23
C LYS A 660 11.49 -31.40 6.05
N MET A 661 12.13 -30.22 5.85
CA MET A 661 11.86 -29.37 4.68
C MET A 661 12.27 -30.08 3.37
N GLU A 662 13.42 -30.75 3.34
CA GLU A 662 13.86 -31.57 2.18
C GLU A 662 12.88 -32.73 1.87
N ASN A 663 12.26 -33.30 2.89
CA ASN A 663 11.35 -34.43 2.76
C ASN A 663 9.87 -33.99 2.50
N GLY A 664 9.57 -32.69 2.49
CA GLY A 664 8.23 -32.15 2.26
C GLY A 664 7.28 -32.28 3.46
N ASP A 665 7.83 -32.40 4.68
CA ASP A 665 7.06 -32.50 5.92
C ASP A 665 6.59 -31.09 6.36
N PHE A 666 5.72 -30.48 5.56
CA PHE A 666 4.98 -29.25 5.81
C PHE A 666 3.69 -29.23 5.02
N SER A 667 2.66 -28.53 5.51
CA SER A 667 1.31 -28.53 4.93
C SER A 667 1.12 -27.47 3.84
N GLU A 668 0.10 -27.65 3.00
CA GLU A 668 -0.34 -26.61 2.05
C GLU A 668 -0.84 -25.36 2.77
N GLU A 669 -1.43 -25.51 3.95
CA GLU A 669 -1.86 -24.39 4.79
C GLU A 669 -0.66 -23.50 5.21
N GLN A 670 0.47 -24.11 5.61
CA GLN A 670 1.70 -23.35 5.92
C GLN A 670 2.23 -22.60 4.70
N ILE A 671 2.16 -23.18 3.49
CA ILE A 671 2.54 -22.52 2.25
C ILE A 671 1.62 -21.33 1.98
N ASN A 672 0.31 -21.52 2.11
CA ASN A 672 -0.67 -20.46 1.86
C ASN A 672 -0.52 -19.30 2.87
N GLN A 673 -0.32 -19.62 4.15
CA GLN A 673 -0.07 -18.59 5.17
C GLN A 673 1.21 -17.80 4.87
N ALA A 674 2.29 -18.47 4.47
CA ALA A 674 3.55 -17.80 4.08
C ALA A 674 3.36 -16.89 2.85
N LYS A 675 2.55 -17.30 1.86
CA LYS A 675 2.20 -16.47 0.70
C LYS A 675 1.38 -15.24 1.11
N ILE A 676 0.42 -15.38 2.01
CA ILE A 676 -0.39 -14.26 2.54
C ILE A 676 0.52 -13.27 3.25
N THR A 677 1.38 -13.73 4.14
CA THR A 677 2.35 -12.88 4.87
C THR A 677 3.30 -12.15 3.90
N TYR A 678 3.82 -12.83 2.87
CA TYR A 678 4.67 -12.21 1.86
C TYR A 678 3.92 -11.10 1.10
N LYS A 679 2.69 -11.34 0.66
CA LYS A 679 1.87 -10.32 -0.01
C LYS A 679 1.57 -9.13 0.90
N ALA A 680 1.31 -9.36 2.18
CA ALA A 680 1.13 -8.28 3.15
C ALA A 680 2.39 -7.42 3.28
N SER A 681 3.57 -8.03 3.38
CA SER A 681 4.85 -7.30 3.46
C SER A 681 5.16 -6.49 2.18
N LEU A 682 4.71 -6.93 1.00
CA LEU A 682 4.85 -6.15 -0.23
C LEU A 682 4.04 -4.83 -0.19
N ARG A 683 2.87 -4.84 0.46
CA ARG A 683 2.04 -3.63 0.60
C ARG A 683 2.66 -2.61 1.56
N GLU A 684 3.32 -3.07 2.62
CA GLU A 684 4.03 -2.21 3.56
C GLU A 684 5.22 -1.46 2.90
N ILE A 685 5.76 -1.98 1.81
CA ILE A 685 6.85 -1.34 1.07
C ILE A 685 6.43 0.02 0.50
N GLU A 686 5.18 0.16 0.10
CA GLU A 686 4.66 1.43 -0.43
C GLU A 686 4.40 2.48 0.66
N ASP A 687 4.54 2.14 1.94
CA ASP A 687 4.24 3.05 3.05
C ASP A 687 5.35 4.05 3.35
N THR A 688 6.55 3.83 2.84
CA THR A 688 7.65 4.78 3.02
C THR A 688 8.44 5.03 1.73
N PRO A 689 8.92 6.26 1.50
CA PRO A 689 9.80 6.55 0.36
C PRO A 689 11.08 5.72 0.36
N SER A 690 11.62 5.37 1.53
CA SER A 690 12.83 4.56 1.65
C SER A 690 12.61 3.12 1.18
N SER A 691 11.50 2.51 1.57
CA SER A 691 11.16 1.14 1.15
C SER A 691 10.90 1.08 -0.35
N MET A 692 10.26 2.12 -0.90
CA MET A 692 10.07 2.26 -2.35
C MET A 692 11.40 2.32 -3.08
N ILE A 693 12.35 3.16 -2.65
CA ILE A 693 13.69 3.20 -3.25
C ILE A 693 14.35 1.81 -3.21
N SER A 694 14.25 1.08 -2.09
CA SER A 694 14.86 -0.24 -1.95
C SER A 694 14.32 -1.28 -2.96
N ILE A 695 13.02 -1.23 -3.30
CA ILE A 695 12.43 -2.09 -4.34
C ILE A 695 13.01 -1.76 -5.72
N TYR A 696 13.13 -0.47 -6.05
CA TYR A 696 13.67 -0.06 -7.35
C TYR A 696 15.19 -0.25 -7.43
N GLU A 697 15.92 -0.13 -6.31
CA GLU A 697 17.33 -0.57 -6.24
C GLU A 697 17.46 -2.07 -6.50
N ALA A 698 16.63 -2.89 -5.88
CA ALA A 698 16.62 -4.33 -6.13
C ALA A 698 16.25 -4.67 -7.59
N HIS A 699 15.32 -3.92 -8.18
CA HIS A 699 14.98 -4.05 -9.59
C HIS A 699 16.18 -3.72 -10.49
N GLU A 700 16.84 -2.58 -10.26
CA GLU A 700 17.96 -2.11 -11.09
C GLU A 700 19.25 -2.90 -10.90
N TYR A 701 19.57 -3.31 -9.67
CA TYR A 701 20.85 -3.95 -9.35
C TYR A 701 20.79 -5.47 -9.46
N LEU A 702 19.64 -6.07 -9.19
CA LEU A 702 19.46 -7.51 -9.09
C LEU A 702 18.51 -8.08 -10.13
N ASN A 703 17.90 -7.22 -10.96
CA ASN A 703 16.86 -7.59 -11.93
C ASN A 703 15.63 -8.24 -11.27
N TYR A 704 15.31 -7.86 -10.03
CA TYR A 704 14.14 -8.39 -9.33
C TYR A 704 12.86 -7.73 -9.82
N ASP A 705 11.78 -8.49 -9.86
CA ASP A 705 10.47 -7.99 -10.27
C ASP A 705 9.97 -6.83 -9.37
N LEU A 706 9.16 -5.94 -9.93
CA LEU A 706 8.41 -4.93 -9.17
C LEU A 706 7.18 -5.57 -8.49
N ILE A 707 6.50 -4.81 -7.62
CA ILE A 707 5.50 -5.33 -6.66
C ILE A 707 4.40 -6.16 -7.32
N ASP A 708 3.75 -5.67 -8.37
CA ASP A 708 2.64 -6.38 -9.03
C ASP A 708 3.05 -7.77 -9.53
N LYS A 709 4.21 -7.84 -10.18
CA LYS A 709 4.73 -9.09 -10.70
C LYS A 709 5.20 -10.03 -9.59
N ARG A 710 5.67 -9.47 -8.44
CA ARG A 710 5.99 -10.26 -7.25
C ARG A 710 4.75 -10.89 -6.64
N GLU A 711 3.63 -10.18 -6.55
CA GLU A 711 2.35 -10.73 -6.07
C GLU A 711 1.84 -11.87 -6.97
N GLU A 712 1.98 -11.72 -8.28
CA GLU A 712 1.64 -12.78 -9.24
C GLU A 712 2.55 -14.00 -9.05
N ASN A 713 3.86 -13.78 -9.06
CA ASN A 713 4.85 -14.85 -9.06
C ASN A 713 4.91 -15.64 -7.74
N ILE A 714 4.71 -14.99 -6.59
CA ILE A 714 4.67 -15.70 -5.30
C ILE A 714 3.52 -16.72 -5.25
N SER A 715 2.40 -16.42 -5.93
CA SER A 715 1.25 -17.33 -6.02
C SER A 715 1.56 -18.62 -6.75
N LYS A 716 2.55 -18.62 -7.67
CA LYS A 716 2.98 -19.77 -8.48
C LYS A 716 3.89 -20.74 -7.72
N VAL A 717 4.38 -20.39 -6.54
CA VAL A 717 5.25 -21.27 -5.75
C VAL A 717 4.49 -22.52 -5.31
N THR A 718 5.04 -23.70 -5.59
CA THR A 718 4.45 -25.00 -5.24
C THR A 718 5.26 -25.72 -4.18
N LYS A 719 4.65 -26.70 -3.52
CA LYS A 719 5.33 -27.56 -2.55
C LYS A 719 6.53 -28.28 -3.15
N GLU A 720 6.42 -28.75 -4.37
CA GLU A 720 7.51 -29.41 -5.10
C GLU A 720 8.71 -28.48 -5.33
N MET A 721 8.47 -27.22 -5.73
CA MET A 721 9.53 -26.21 -5.87
C MET A 721 10.26 -25.98 -4.55
N ILE A 722 9.55 -25.91 -3.43
CA ILE A 722 10.13 -25.73 -2.10
C ILE A 722 11.02 -26.92 -1.74
N ILE A 723 10.56 -28.16 -1.96
CA ILE A 723 11.33 -29.40 -1.72
C ILE A 723 12.59 -29.43 -2.58
N ASN A 724 12.48 -29.10 -3.87
CA ASN A 724 13.60 -29.10 -4.78
C ASN A 724 14.65 -28.05 -4.42
N THR A 725 14.22 -26.86 -3.99
CA THR A 725 15.12 -25.81 -3.49
C THR A 725 15.76 -26.20 -2.16
N ALA A 726 15.01 -26.82 -1.23
CA ALA A 726 15.52 -27.32 0.04
C ALA A 726 16.70 -28.31 -0.14
N LYS A 727 16.61 -29.17 -1.13
CA LYS A 727 17.70 -30.15 -1.46
C LYS A 727 18.99 -29.49 -1.94
N LYS A 728 18.95 -28.26 -2.43
CA LYS A 728 20.12 -27.47 -2.86
C LYS A 728 20.86 -26.81 -1.69
N ILE A 729 20.23 -26.73 -0.51
CA ILE A 729 20.75 -26.07 0.69
C ILE A 729 21.62 -27.04 1.47
N LYS A 730 22.90 -26.72 1.63
CA LYS A 730 23.90 -27.61 2.28
C LYS A 730 24.56 -26.90 3.44
N LEU A 731 24.55 -27.54 4.61
CA LEU A 731 25.28 -27.08 5.81
C LEU A 731 26.77 -27.02 5.53
N ASP A 732 27.39 -25.89 5.71
CA ASP A 732 28.82 -25.67 5.48
C ASP A 732 29.56 -25.41 6.78
N THR A 733 29.10 -24.49 7.64
CA THR A 733 29.81 -24.10 8.85
C THR A 733 28.85 -23.92 10.02
N ILE A 734 29.20 -24.40 11.18
CA ILE A 734 28.54 -24.13 12.46
C ILE A 734 29.49 -23.26 13.27
N TYR A 735 29.05 -22.06 13.63
CA TYR A 735 29.82 -21.13 14.45
C TYR A 735 29.15 -20.95 15.81
N LEU A 736 29.95 -21.06 16.88
CA LEU A 736 29.52 -20.80 18.24
C LEU A 736 30.40 -19.72 18.87
N LEU A 737 29.82 -18.57 19.17
CA LEU A 737 30.40 -17.60 20.10
C LEU A 737 29.94 -18.00 21.50
N LYS A 738 30.80 -18.72 22.21
CA LYS A 738 30.50 -19.30 23.52
C LYS A 738 30.65 -18.27 24.60
N GLY A 739 29.61 -18.08 25.37
CA GLY A 739 29.65 -17.25 26.56
C GLY A 739 30.44 -17.95 27.67
N VAL A 740 31.42 -17.27 28.20
CA VAL A 740 32.20 -17.67 29.39
C VAL A 740 32.13 -16.56 30.40
N GLU A 741 31.75 -16.86 31.62
CA GLU A 741 31.83 -15.90 32.71
C GLU A 741 33.31 -15.72 33.07
N ASN A 742 33.87 -14.53 32.92
CA ASN A 742 35.11 -14.21 33.55
C ASN A 742 34.83 -14.10 35.04
N GLU A 743 35.39 -14.94 35.87
CA GLU A 743 35.47 -14.73 37.29
C GLU A 743 36.17 -13.39 37.49
N ARG A 744 35.35 -12.31 37.66
CA ARG A 744 35.86 -11.06 38.13
C ARG A 744 36.25 -11.24 39.60
N ASN A 745 37.55 -11.43 39.83
CA ASN A 745 38.17 -11.31 41.17
C ASN A 745 37.93 -9.95 41.77
#